data_4eee2512f1b1f47d1269208a80d6cdcc
#
_entry.id   4eee2512f1b1f47d1269208a80d6cdcc
#
_cell.length_a   1.000
_cell.length_b   1.000
_cell.length_c   1.000
_cell.angle_alpha   90.00
_cell.angle_beta   90.00
_cell.angle_gamma   90.00
#
_symmetry.space_group_name_H-M   'P 1'
#
loop_
_entity.id
_entity.type
_entity.pdbx_description
1 polymer ?
#
loop_
_entity_poly.entity_id
_entity_poly.type
_entity_poly.pdbx_seq_one_letter_code
_entity_poly.pdbx_strand_id
1 'polypeptide(L)'
;MVIRRTQTALTLFFGLALFAGSLVLHTGSAAAANNPSVDPSFRYGKNLTDAEQVGADIWFNATAGNARFFTYVYQQRLGVMIDWYRVLQSNARDERFHRWGLINDPDCCKPGDPNCPATSYSETYGFDYCPGDDELLQYVGKTGYRDPACDLKDVPLAQGDPHGPNDQRQSACDLEFGTSTGALGLRKFPNPKFDKVKWLQINGGHLDSWDGYTAKVTPRKDREAPAKSHLIDGSIEPPYRIGMSCGACHIAFDPLNPPKDPIHPKWENLSGTVGNQYGRFAQILGSGMAPNTIEYQIYGHSRPGAVDTSAIPNDQVNNAGTMNALINLAKRPLFEEDVVKWRKTNQCPAGGNERTCWCEPGKDGKCWERSRKKDLVHHILKGGEDSIGALEAIQRVYFNIGSCSEEGWVNHLTDMRQLDPTMRGFGQTPFDIGQVRRDCPQFRAIEDRLDEVLKFLLTGAPADLYQARGLKNNAALIEQLNKEFGKGAVEQGRAVFASKCASCHSSQNAPFEKKDFRTVSTDPKDKGIRIDWLGNDKLIPVSEVATNRSRALHSNHMKGRVWEEYGSESLRAKPGDPQLKEPSDGGRGYYRNISLLSLWAYAPFMHNNAVGPEVCGGSPDDHYHSPYVDTEGKPLASPPPCWVFDPSVEGRFKLYKASMKALLNPSQRIPKVTGFNSEVTIRLFPKLGDGKIERFIDTAILFPVGTPAARIGNFRHKELVGDLVMARVDFDKLTAKYVGRYGPEKGKQIAKTIQDKGTELLAKPGSILEAGAELREVYSNSLAVIENDGHRFGEDLSEEEKDALTAFLATL
;
A
#
# COMPACT_ATOMS: atom_id res chain seq x y z
N MET A 1 33.10 55.33 32.65
CA MET A 1 34.23 55.28 33.55
C MET A 1 34.69 53.82 33.47
N VAL A 2 35.48 53.43 32.53
CA VAL A 2 36.93 53.37 32.43
C VAL A 2 37.49 52.52 33.59
N ILE A 3 38.03 51.40 33.31
CA ILE A 3 39.43 50.93 33.20
C ILE A 3 39.43 49.40 33.29
N ARG A 4 39.80 48.63 32.32
CA ARG A 4 41.09 48.18 31.72
C ARG A 4 41.89 47.23 32.61
N ARG A 5 42.18 46.05 32.02
CA ARG A 5 43.45 45.24 31.89
C ARG A 5 43.95 44.54 33.17
N THR A 6 44.54 43.34 33.11
CA THR A 6 45.62 42.79 32.26
C THR A 6 45.74 41.27 32.40
N GLN A 7 46.33 40.68 31.37
CA GLN A 7 46.91 39.33 31.29
C GLN A 7 48.01 39.05 32.30
N THR A 8 48.22 37.77 32.70
CA THR A 8 49.58 37.18 32.59
C THR A 8 49.49 35.66 32.60
N ALA A 9 50.17 35.07 31.64
CA ALA A 9 50.46 33.65 31.55
C ALA A 9 51.66 33.27 32.43
N LEU A 10 51.71 32.07 32.96
CA LEU A 10 52.95 31.36 33.16
C LEU A 10 52.76 29.84 33.16
N THR A 11 53.61 29.21 32.40
CA THR A 11 53.87 27.80 32.15
C THR A 11 54.65 27.20 33.33
N LEU A 12 54.47 25.92 33.70
CA LEU A 12 55.53 24.88 33.69
C LEU A 12 55.22 23.63 34.54
N PHE A 13 55.15 22.49 33.87
CA PHE A 13 55.82 21.16 34.11
C PHE A 13 55.54 20.22 35.24
N PHE A 14 55.28 19.01 34.82
CA PHE A 14 55.57 17.66 35.32
C PHE A 14 54.83 17.07 36.54
N GLY A 15 54.24 15.94 36.30
CA GLY A 15 53.87 14.91 37.28
C GLY A 15 53.02 13.80 36.67
N LEU A 16 53.68 12.77 36.14
CA LEU A 16 53.08 11.49 35.79
C LEU A 16 52.53 10.81 37.04
N ALA A 17 51.25 10.48 37.06
CA ALA A 17 50.77 9.36 37.88
C ALA A 17 49.61 8.69 37.14
N LEU A 18 49.82 7.43 36.76
CA LEU A 18 48.85 6.47 36.24
C LEU A 18 47.75 6.24 37.29
N PHE A 19 46.53 6.59 36.91
CA PHE A 19 45.33 5.95 37.47
C PHE A 19 44.44 5.59 36.29
N ALA A 20 44.41 4.27 36.05
CA ALA A 20 43.42 3.66 35.16
C ALA A 20 42.04 3.75 35.84
N GLY A 21 41.28 4.78 35.43
CA GLY A 21 39.88 4.91 35.74
C GLY A 21 39.11 4.60 34.44
N SER A 22 38.50 3.45 34.40
CA SER A 22 37.62 3.03 33.30
C SER A 22 36.47 4.04 33.16
N LEU A 23 36.59 4.94 32.22
CA LEU A 23 35.45 5.73 31.74
C LEU A 23 34.62 4.81 30.84
N VAL A 24 33.57 4.22 31.43
CA VAL A 24 32.53 3.56 30.67
C VAL A 24 31.76 4.68 29.92
N LEU A 25 32.18 4.95 28.70
CA LEU A 25 31.36 5.68 27.78
C LEU A 25 30.14 4.78 27.48
N HIS A 26 29.00 5.11 28.09
CA HIS A 26 27.72 4.60 27.65
C HIS A 26 27.47 5.25 26.30
N THR A 27 27.97 4.62 25.25
CA THR A 27 27.40 4.78 23.92
C THR A 27 26.12 3.97 23.91
N GLY A 28 25.00 4.63 24.17
CA GLY A 28 23.68 4.07 23.94
C GLY A 28 23.49 3.90 22.44
N SER A 29 24.03 2.84 21.86
CA SER A 29 23.55 2.32 20.60
C SER A 29 22.19 1.70 20.88
N ALA A 30 21.18 2.03 20.13
CA ALA A 30 19.96 1.25 20.07
C ALA A 30 20.39 -0.22 19.92
N ALA A 31 20.10 -1.02 20.94
CA ALA A 31 20.65 -2.35 21.06
C ALA A 31 20.14 -3.21 19.90
N ALA A 32 20.98 -3.38 18.89
CA ALA A 32 20.94 -4.60 18.13
C ALA A 32 21.22 -5.72 19.13
N ALA A 33 20.28 -6.61 19.37
CA ALA A 33 20.44 -7.75 20.22
C ALA A 33 21.72 -8.46 19.81
N ASN A 34 22.61 -8.69 20.76
CA ASN A 34 23.91 -9.30 20.57
C ASN A 34 23.78 -10.70 19.96
N ASN A 35 23.72 -10.76 18.66
CA ASN A 35 24.12 -11.94 17.93
C ASN A 35 25.61 -11.76 17.60
N PRO A 36 26.56 -12.43 18.30
CA PRO A 36 27.99 -12.11 18.22
C PRO A 36 28.64 -12.47 16.88
N SER A 37 27.88 -12.84 15.87
CA SER A 37 28.39 -13.28 14.57
C SER A 37 28.02 -12.37 13.40
N VAL A 38 27.30 -11.26 13.61
CA VAL A 38 26.90 -10.36 12.51
C VAL A 38 27.62 -9.02 12.69
N ASP A 39 28.34 -8.60 11.65
CA ASP A 39 28.92 -7.28 11.53
C ASP A 39 27.84 -6.21 11.76
N PRO A 40 27.99 -5.28 12.73
CA PRO A 40 27.01 -4.23 12.99
C PRO A 40 26.70 -3.34 11.79
N SER A 41 27.56 -3.30 10.76
CA SER A 41 27.32 -2.61 9.50
C SER A 41 26.40 -3.40 8.57
N PHE A 42 26.16 -4.70 8.84
CA PHE A 42 25.31 -5.57 8.03
C PHE A 42 23.89 -5.59 8.60
N ARG A 43 23.19 -4.45 8.53
CA ARG A 43 21.77 -4.36 8.88
C ARG A 43 20.89 -4.59 7.66
N TYR A 44 19.70 -5.10 7.91
CA TYR A 44 18.68 -5.31 6.85
C TYR A 44 19.21 -6.14 5.65
N GLY A 45 20.14 -7.06 5.92
CA GLY A 45 20.69 -7.94 4.88
C GLY A 45 21.71 -7.29 3.95
N LYS A 46 22.18 -6.05 4.22
CA LYS A 46 23.08 -5.29 3.34
C LYS A 46 24.11 -4.49 4.12
N ASN A 47 25.28 -4.27 3.46
CA ASN A 47 26.22 -3.25 3.88
C ASN A 47 25.74 -1.91 3.35
N LEU A 48 25.33 -1.03 4.24
CA LEU A 48 24.75 0.27 3.92
C LEU A 48 25.71 1.39 4.36
N THR A 49 25.77 2.46 3.58
CA THR A 49 26.36 3.72 4.03
C THR A 49 25.52 4.35 5.14
N ASP A 50 26.06 5.27 5.92
CA ASP A 50 25.32 5.94 7.00
C ASP A 50 23.99 6.55 6.52
N ALA A 51 23.97 7.16 5.34
CA ALA A 51 22.78 7.76 4.76
C ALA A 51 21.73 6.70 4.34
N GLU A 52 22.18 5.62 3.72
CA GLU A 52 21.32 4.49 3.35
C GLU A 52 20.79 3.79 4.59
N GLN A 53 21.60 3.70 5.67
CA GLN A 53 21.17 3.14 6.94
C GLN A 53 20.04 3.97 7.58
N VAL A 54 20.18 5.30 7.63
CA VAL A 54 19.11 6.19 8.10
C VAL A 54 17.84 6.02 7.26
N GLY A 55 18.00 5.94 5.93
CA GLY A 55 16.87 5.69 5.03
C GLY A 55 16.20 4.34 5.28
N ALA A 56 16.99 3.30 5.52
CA ALA A 56 16.49 1.97 5.86
C ALA A 56 15.77 1.96 7.22
N ASP A 57 16.35 2.57 8.25
CA ASP A 57 15.72 2.70 9.56
C ASP A 57 14.34 3.35 9.48
N ILE A 58 14.23 4.41 8.68
CA ILE A 58 12.94 5.08 8.43
C ILE A 58 11.99 4.16 7.66
N TRP A 59 12.44 3.52 6.60
CA TRP A 59 11.62 2.65 5.76
C TRP A 59 11.04 1.46 6.52
N PHE A 60 11.87 0.82 7.36
CA PHE A 60 11.47 -0.33 8.16
C PHE A 60 10.63 0.05 9.39
N ASN A 61 10.89 1.20 10.01
CA ASN A 61 10.38 1.48 11.35
C ASN A 61 9.49 2.71 11.47
N ALA A 62 9.67 3.75 10.65
CA ALA A 62 8.93 5.00 10.83
C ALA A 62 7.46 4.85 10.45
N THR A 63 6.58 5.22 11.38
CA THR A 63 5.12 5.10 11.23
C THR A 63 4.43 6.41 10.85
N ALA A 64 5.15 7.52 10.74
CA ALA A 64 4.58 8.85 10.53
C ALA A 64 3.48 9.22 11.55
N GLY A 65 3.56 8.70 12.78
CA GLY A 65 2.56 8.91 13.81
C GLY A 65 1.23 8.19 13.62
N ASN A 66 1.16 7.25 12.67
CA ASN A 66 -0.09 6.57 12.31
C ASN A 66 -0.59 5.54 13.33
N ALA A 67 0.17 5.26 14.39
CA ALA A 67 -0.29 4.38 15.46
C ALA A 67 -1.59 4.88 16.12
N ARG A 68 -1.76 6.18 16.26
CA ARG A 68 -3.01 6.78 16.73
C ARG A 68 -4.13 6.61 15.70
N PHE A 69 -3.82 6.80 14.43
CA PHE A 69 -4.78 6.63 13.35
C PHE A 69 -5.34 5.20 13.35
N PHE A 70 -4.51 4.18 13.34
CA PHE A 70 -4.96 2.78 13.33
C PHE A 70 -5.63 2.34 14.64
N THR A 71 -5.25 2.92 15.77
CA THR A 71 -5.87 2.57 17.06
C THR A 71 -7.19 3.30 17.29
N TYR A 72 -7.28 4.60 16.97
CA TYR A 72 -8.44 5.41 17.33
C TYR A 72 -9.32 5.78 16.13
N VAL A 73 -8.75 6.33 15.06
CA VAL A 73 -9.55 6.84 13.94
C VAL A 73 -10.27 5.71 13.23
N TYR A 74 -9.56 4.63 12.93
CA TYR A 74 -10.18 3.46 12.31
C TYR A 74 -11.26 2.87 13.21
N GLN A 75 -10.95 2.64 14.46
CA GLN A 75 -11.90 2.04 15.40
C GLN A 75 -13.11 2.91 15.67
N GLN A 76 -12.89 4.21 15.92
CA GLN A 76 -13.97 5.14 16.30
C GLN A 76 -14.83 5.59 15.12
N ARG A 77 -14.26 5.64 13.93
CA ARG A 77 -14.95 6.21 12.75
C ARG A 77 -15.49 5.15 11.82
N LEU A 78 -14.79 4.03 11.66
CA LEU A 78 -15.13 2.97 10.72
C LEU A 78 -15.58 1.67 11.41
N GLY A 79 -15.62 1.65 12.75
CA GLY A 79 -15.72 0.43 13.53
C GLY A 79 -14.37 -0.29 13.63
N VAL A 80 -14.29 -1.36 14.40
CA VAL A 80 -13.05 -2.14 14.46
C VAL A 80 -12.82 -2.79 13.12
N MET A 81 -11.86 -2.26 12.37
CA MET A 81 -11.43 -2.84 11.11
C MET A 81 -10.26 -3.80 11.31
N ILE A 82 -9.42 -3.54 12.32
CA ILE A 82 -8.20 -4.34 12.57
C ILE A 82 -8.25 -4.90 13.98
N ASP A 83 -8.24 -6.21 14.07
CA ASP A 83 -7.97 -6.93 15.31
C ASP A 83 -6.46 -7.23 15.38
N TRP A 84 -5.72 -6.27 15.91
CA TRP A 84 -4.26 -6.38 15.99
C TRP A 84 -3.80 -7.58 16.82
N TYR A 85 -4.54 -7.97 17.86
CA TYR A 85 -4.14 -9.12 18.65
C TYR A 85 -4.29 -10.41 17.84
N ARG A 86 -5.42 -10.60 17.17
CA ARG A 86 -5.62 -11.77 16.30
C ARG A 86 -4.54 -11.90 15.22
N VAL A 87 -4.04 -10.77 14.71
CA VAL A 87 -3.02 -10.74 13.65
C VAL A 87 -1.61 -11.00 14.21
N LEU A 88 -1.30 -10.50 15.41
CA LEU A 88 0.06 -10.36 15.92
C LEU A 88 0.36 -11.18 17.17
N GLN A 89 -0.63 -11.92 17.70
CA GLN A 89 -0.43 -12.71 18.91
C GLN A 89 0.77 -13.66 18.81
N SER A 90 1.57 -13.69 19.84
CA SER A 90 2.83 -14.43 19.86
C SER A 90 2.63 -15.95 19.87
N ASN A 91 1.54 -16.44 20.48
CA ASN A 91 1.23 -17.88 20.48
C ASN A 91 0.95 -18.44 19.07
N ALA A 92 0.57 -17.57 18.11
CA ALA A 92 0.38 -17.91 16.71
C ALA A 92 1.53 -17.41 15.80
N ARG A 93 2.72 -17.11 16.35
CA ARG A 93 3.88 -16.63 15.60
C ARG A 93 4.23 -17.56 14.43
N ASP A 94 4.20 -18.88 14.67
CA ASP A 94 4.58 -19.89 13.69
C ASP A 94 3.57 -20.02 12.54
N GLU A 95 2.34 -19.56 12.75
CA GLU A 95 1.29 -19.53 11.72
C GLU A 95 1.21 -18.18 11.00
N ARG A 96 1.86 -17.14 11.48
CA ARG A 96 1.69 -15.76 11.04
C ARG A 96 1.98 -15.58 9.56
N PHE A 97 3.05 -16.20 9.06
CA PHE A 97 3.39 -16.17 7.64
C PHE A 97 2.30 -16.87 6.80
N HIS A 98 1.93 -18.07 7.16
CA HIS A 98 0.92 -18.84 6.41
C HIS A 98 -0.46 -18.20 6.45
N ARG A 99 -0.82 -17.60 7.59
CA ARG A 99 -2.15 -17.04 7.80
C ARG A 99 -2.31 -15.62 7.24
N TRP A 100 -1.27 -14.79 7.39
CA TRP A 100 -1.36 -13.37 7.08
C TRP A 100 -0.35 -12.92 6.02
N GLY A 101 0.58 -13.77 5.62
CA GLY A 101 1.70 -13.39 4.78
C GLY A 101 2.63 -12.37 5.45
N LEU A 102 2.58 -12.25 6.76
CA LEU A 102 3.46 -11.38 7.54
C LEU A 102 4.76 -12.11 7.84
N ILE A 103 5.85 -11.41 7.65
CA ILE A 103 7.19 -11.92 7.93
C ILE A 103 7.53 -11.68 9.40
N ASN A 104 7.97 -12.74 10.08
CA ASN A 104 8.45 -12.62 11.45
C ASN A 104 9.76 -11.82 11.49
N ASP A 105 9.83 -10.90 12.46
CA ASP A 105 11.03 -10.13 12.73
C ASP A 105 12.11 -11.06 13.28
N PRO A 106 13.30 -11.13 12.65
CA PRO A 106 14.38 -12.02 13.08
C PRO A 106 14.92 -11.74 14.49
N ASP A 107 14.79 -10.49 14.95
CA ASP A 107 15.32 -10.07 16.27
C ASP A 107 14.32 -10.28 17.39
N CYS A 108 13.09 -10.69 17.08
CA CYS A 108 12.04 -10.93 18.07
C CYS A 108 11.90 -12.42 18.39
N CYS A 109 11.47 -12.72 19.62
CA CYS A 109 11.25 -14.07 20.08
C CYS A 109 9.86 -14.28 20.67
N LYS A 110 9.45 -15.53 20.71
CA LYS A 110 8.20 -15.95 21.36
C LYS A 110 8.43 -16.07 22.86
N PRO A 111 7.65 -15.37 23.71
CA PRO A 111 7.77 -15.53 25.16
C PRO A 111 7.68 -16.99 25.60
N GLY A 112 8.56 -17.40 26.50
CA GLY A 112 8.67 -18.77 26.98
C GLY A 112 9.62 -19.68 26.17
N ASP A 113 10.11 -19.23 25.01
CA ASP A 113 11.15 -19.95 24.29
C ASP A 113 12.47 -19.90 25.06
N PRO A 114 13.33 -20.95 24.96
CA PRO A 114 14.52 -21.07 25.80
C PRO A 114 15.48 -19.89 25.75
N ASN A 115 15.54 -19.18 24.65
CA ASN A 115 16.45 -18.04 24.45
C ASN A 115 15.71 -16.68 24.45
N CYS A 116 14.43 -16.67 24.83
CA CYS A 116 13.65 -15.44 24.91
C CYS A 116 13.73 -14.87 26.33
N PRO A 117 14.09 -13.58 26.51
CA PRO A 117 14.13 -12.95 27.83
C PRO A 117 12.76 -12.93 28.52
N ALA A 118 11.66 -12.84 27.78
CA ALA A 118 10.32 -12.91 28.35
C ALA A 118 9.93 -14.37 28.65
N THR A 119 9.59 -14.66 29.89
CA THR A 119 9.26 -16.02 30.38
C THR A 119 7.78 -16.36 30.23
N SER A 120 6.93 -15.36 30.06
CA SER A 120 5.48 -15.55 29.86
C SER A 120 4.88 -14.55 28.88
N TYR A 121 3.74 -14.92 28.27
CA TYR A 121 3.00 -14.04 27.38
C TYR A 121 2.42 -12.80 28.09
N SER A 122 2.18 -12.90 29.41
CA SER A 122 1.67 -11.77 30.18
C SER A 122 2.68 -10.65 30.36
N GLU A 123 3.97 -10.94 30.25
CA GLU A 123 5.04 -9.93 30.32
C GLU A 123 5.02 -9.01 29.11
N THR A 124 4.57 -9.50 27.96
CA THR A 124 4.48 -8.76 26.69
C THR A 124 3.04 -8.45 26.25
N TYR A 125 2.09 -8.64 27.14
CA TYR A 125 0.65 -8.51 26.86
C TYR A 125 0.20 -9.34 25.64
N GLY A 126 0.83 -10.51 25.44
CA GLY A 126 0.48 -11.45 24.36
C GLY A 126 1.19 -11.24 23.04
N PHE A 127 2.09 -10.27 22.95
CA PHE A 127 2.92 -10.03 21.74
C PHE A 127 4.30 -10.70 21.88
N ASP A 128 5.04 -10.74 20.77
CA ASP A 128 6.44 -11.15 20.80
C ASP A 128 7.26 -10.20 21.66
N TYR A 129 8.33 -10.72 22.24
CA TYR A 129 9.36 -9.91 22.87
C TYR A 129 10.38 -9.48 21.83
N CYS A 130 10.68 -8.20 21.79
CA CYS A 130 11.55 -7.59 20.80
C CYS A 130 12.57 -6.66 21.44
N PRO A 131 13.69 -6.34 20.76
CA PRO A 131 14.66 -5.36 21.25
C PRO A 131 13.99 -4.02 21.59
N GLY A 132 14.34 -3.46 22.75
CA GLY A 132 13.77 -2.23 23.29
C GLY A 132 12.50 -2.41 24.12
N ASP A 133 11.95 -3.62 24.23
CA ASP A 133 10.72 -3.87 24.97
C ASP A 133 10.87 -3.64 26.48
N ASP A 134 12.03 -3.89 27.07
CA ASP A 134 12.26 -3.64 28.51
C ASP A 134 12.04 -2.16 28.86
N GLU A 135 12.45 -1.26 27.98
CA GLU A 135 12.20 0.16 28.14
C GLU A 135 10.73 0.51 27.83
N LEU A 136 10.19 0.03 26.72
CA LEU A 136 8.83 0.30 26.30
C LEU A 136 7.80 -0.13 27.35
N LEU A 137 7.94 -1.32 27.91
CA LEU A 137 7.01 -1.90 28.89
C LEU A 137 6.88 -1.07 30.16
N GLN A 138 7.94 -0.35 30.56
CA GLN A 138 7.92 0.54 31.73
C GLN A 138 6.94 1.71 31.55
N TYR A 139 6.59 2.06 30.32
CA TYR A 139 5.71 3.19 29.98
C TYR A 139 4.28 2.77 29.60
N VAL A 140 3.96 1.48 29.64
CA VAL A 140 2.56 1.05 29.47
C VAL A 140 1.72 1.57 30.62
N GLY A 141 0.72 2.39 30.33
CA GLY A 141 -0.07 3.11 31.34
C GLY A 141 0.62 4.33 31.96
N LYS A 142 1.72 4.80 31.39
CA LYS A 142 2.46 5.97 31.87
C LYS A 142 2.86 6.89 30.73
N THR A 143 3.07 8.15 31.04
CA THR A 143 3.61 9.16 30.12
C THR A 143 5.14 9.19 30.15
N GLY A 144 5.74 9.88 29.17
CA GLY A 144 7.19 10.13 29.16
C GLY A 144 8.02 9.08 28.38
N TYR A 145 7.37 8.23 27.60
CA TYR A 145 8.10 7.31 26.70
C TYR A 145 9.01 8.10 25.74
N ARG A 146 10.26 7.66 25.65
CA ARG A 146 11.26 8.16 24.71
C ARG A 146 11.39 7.17 23.55
N ASP A 147 11.05 7.63 22.37
CA ASP A 147 11.13 6.78 21.18
C ASP A 147 12.57 6.47 20.79
N PRO A 148 12.91 5.24 20.38
CA PRO A 148 14.24 4.88 19.88
C PRO A 148 14.75 5.76 18.74
N ALA A 149 13.86 6.33 17.92
CA ALA A 149 14.21 7.26 16.85
C ALA A 149 14.91 8.55 17.36
N CYS A 150 14.75 8.87 18.65
CA CYS A 150 15.46 9.99 19.28
C CYS A 150 16.99 9.85 19.25
N ASP A 151 17.49 8.65 19.10
CA ASP A 151 18.92 8.36 19.06
C ASP A 151 19.46 8.22 17.62
N LEU A 152 18.60 8.40 16.63
CA LEU A 152 19.00 8.39 15.23
C LEU A 152 19.94 9.55 14.93
N LYS A 153 21.14 9.25 14.42
CA LYS A 153 22.11 10.25 14.04
C LYS A 153 21.66 11.03 12.81
N ASP A 154 21.86 12.33 12.86
CA ASP A 154 21.68 13.17 11.69
C ASP A 154 22.80 12.92 10.67
N VAL A 155 22.40 12.71 9.42
CA VAL A 155 23.32 12.59 8.30
C VAL A 155 23.45 13.97 7.66
N PRO A 156 24.68 14.48 7.47
CA PRO A 156 24.90 15.75 6.79
C PRO A 156 24.28 15.75 5.39
N LEU A 157 23.67 16.87 5.00
CA LEU A 157 23.15 17.05 3.66
C LEU A 157 24.29 17.08 2.64
N ALA A 158 24.07 16.49 1.47
CA ALA A 158 25.01 16.56 0.37
C ALA A 158 25.14 18.02 -0.11
N GLN A 159 26.33 18.38 -0.58
CA GLN A 159 26.56 19.70 -1.16
C GLN A 159 25.69 19.86 -2.41
N GLY A 160 24.89 20.91 -2.47
CA GLY A 160 23.90 21.13 -3.54
C GLY A 160 22.50 20.56 -3.24
N ASP A 161 22.28 20.00 -2.08
CA ASP A 161 20.96 19.59 -1.62
C ASP A 161 20.02 20.82 -1.56
N PRO A 162 18.78 20.71 -2.04
CA PRO A 162 17.82 21.81 -2.03
C PRO A 162 17.51 22.33 -0.62
N HIS A 163 17.73 21.51 0.41
CA HIS A 163 17.60 21.94 1.80
C HIS A 163 18.79 22.77 2.30
N GLY A 164 19.95 22.67 1.66
CA GLY A 164 21.14 23.48 1.92
C GLY A 164 21.80 23.28 3.30
N PRO A 165 23.04 23.73 3.46
CA PRO A 165 23.83 23.48 4.68
C PRO A 165 23.32 24.20 5.94
N ASN A 166 22.42 25.19 5.80
CA ASN A 166 21.80 25.93 6.92
C ASN A 166 20.42 25.43 7.29
N ASP A 167 19.95 24.36 6.65
CA ASP A 167 18.64 23.82 6.95
C ASP A 167 18.70 22.99 8.25
N GLN A 168 17.97 23.43 9.26
CA GLN A 168 17.82 22.67 10.50
C GLN A 168 16.85 21.54 10.25
N ARG A 169 17.37 20.32 10.19
CA ARG A 169 16.54 19.12 10.12
C ARG A 169 15.68 19.01 11.36
N GLN A 170 14.49 18.47 11.17
CA GLN A 170 13.59 18.15 12.26
C GLN A 170 14.23 17.10 13.17
N SER A 171 13.90 17.14 14.47
CA SER A 171 14.40 16.16 15.43
C SER A 171 14.04 14.75 15.02
N ALA A 172 14.97 13.82 15.14
CA ALA A 172 14.72 12.40 14.91
C ALA A 172 13.65 11.84 15.87
N CYS A 173 13.47 12.42 17.05
CA CYS A 173 12.39 12.06 17.99
C CYS A 173 11.00 12.19 17.42
N ASP A 174 10.81 12.97 16.36
CA ASP A 174 9.52 13.12 15.70
C ASP A 174 9.20 11.98 14.73
N LEU A 175 10.11 11.04 14.47
CA LEU A 175 9.88 9.95 13.51
C LEU A 175 8.92 8.86 14.00
N GLU A 176 8.83 8.61 15.27
CA GLU A 176 8.04 7.54 15.89
C GLU A 176 8.32 6.14 15.32
N PHE A 177 9.32 5.48 15.87
CA PHE A 177 9.70 4.11 15.49
C PHE A 177 9.00 3.05 16.36
N GLY A 178 8.81 3.31 17.64
CA GLY A 178 8.36 2.30 18.61
C GLY A 178 9.28 1.08 18.66
N THR A 179 8.75 -0.04 19.13
CA THR A 179 9.42 -1.36 19.03
C THR A 179 8.67 -2.26 18.07
N SER A 180 9.31 -3.35 17.61
CA SER A 180 8.65 -4.32 16.73
C SER A 180 7.51 -5.03 17.46
N THR A 181 6.46 -5.40 16.74
CA THR A 181 5.41 -6.30 17.25
C THR A 181 5.78 -7.77 17.14
N GLY A 182 6.93 -8.07 16.54
CA GLY A 182 7.33 -9.41 16.10
C GLY A 182 7.01 -9.67 14.62
N ALA A 183 6.27 -8.79 13.96
CA ALA A 183 6.07 -8.79 12.51
C ALA A 183 6.72 -7.55 11.91
N LEU A 184 7.50 -7.73 10.85
CA LEU A 184 8.22 -6.64 10.19
C LEU A 184 7.26 -5.54 9.72
N GLY A 185 7.69 -4.30 9.93
CA GLY A 185 6.94 -3.12 9.53
C GLY A 185 5.71 -2.78 10.38
N LEU A 186 5.36 -3.63 11.35
CA LEU A 186 4.32 -3.35 12.33
C LEU A 186 4.95 -3.04 13.69
N ARG A 187 4.63 -1.85 14.21
CA ARG A 187 5.32 -1.26 15.35
C ARG A 187 4.38 -1.03 16.52
N LYS A 188 4.82 -1.30 17.73
CA LYS A 188 4.04 -1.07 18.95
C LYS A 188 4.61 0.11 19.75
N PHE A 189 3.70 0.86 20.33
CA PHE A 189 3.97 2.02 21.17
C PHE A 189 3.25 1.84 22.50
N PRO A 190 3.83 2.20 23.65
CA PRO A 190 3.13 2.09 24.92
C PRO A 190 1.95 3.06 24.95
N ASN A 191 0.79 2.58 25.39
CA ASN A 191 -0.37 3.45 25.54
C ASN A 191 -0.38 4.06 26.94
N PRO A 192 -0.20 5.38 27.10
CA PRO A 192 -0.20 6.03 28.41
C PRO A 192 -1.59 6.03 29.09
N LYS A 193 -2.65 5.77 28.33
CA LYS A 193 -4.03 5.70 28.87
C LYS A 193 -4.40 4.28 29.33
N PHE A 194 -3.53 3.29 29.15
CA PHE A 194 -3.81 1.91 29.57
C PHE A 194 -4.03 1.82 31.08
N ASP A 195 -5.11 1.14 31.46
CA ASP A 195 -5.46 0.85 32.84
C ASP A 195 -5.44 -0.66 33.06
N LYS A 196 -4.42 -1.14 33.76
CA LYS A 196 -4.20 -2.56 34.01
C LYS A 196 -5.34 -3.21 34.79
N VAL A 197 -5.98 -2.49 35.72
CA VAL A 197 -7.08 -3.04 36.53
C VAL A 197 -8.29 -3.28 35.66
N LYS A 198 -8.67 -2.29 34.89
CA LYS A 198 -9.78 -2.42 33.94
C LYS A 198 -9.51 -3.49 32.89
N TRP A 199 -8.28 -3.57 32.39
CA TRP A 199 -7.87 -4.58 31.43
C TRP A 199 -8.08 -6.00 31.95
N LEU A 200 -7.59 -6.29 33.15
CA LEU A 200 -7.78 -7.57 33.82
C LEU A 200 -9.26 -7.91 34.01
N GLN A 201 -10.07 -6.92 34.40
CA GLN A 201 -11.51 -7.10 34.58
C GLN A 201 -12.23 -7.54 33.30
N ILE A 202 -11.89 -6.93 32.17
CA ILE A 202 -12.55 -7.26 30.89
C ILE A 202 -12.02 -8.53 30.24
N ASN A 203 -10.77 -8.91 30.53
CA ASN A 203 -10.09 -10.06 29.92
C ASN A 203 -9.98 -11.27 30.86
N GLY A 204 -10.89 -11.40 31.81
CA GLY A 204 -10.98 -12.56 32.69
C GLY A 204 -9.78 -12.80 33.59
N GLY A 205 -9.05 -11.75 33.95
CA GLY A 205 -7.86 -11.83 34.81
C GLY A 205 -6.54 -12.05 34.06
N HIS A 206 -6.57 -12.08 32.72
CA HIS A 206 -5.40 -12.31 31.88
C HIS A 206 -4.87 -11.01 31.25
N LEU A 207 -3.55 -10.78 31.37
CA LEU A 207 -2.90 -9.61 30.74
C LEU A 207 -2.66 -9.83 29.22
N ASP A 208 -2.47 -11.06 28.85
CA ASP A 208 -2.15 -11.54 27.50
C ASP A 208 -3.38 -11.94 26.68
N SER A 209 -4.56 -11.87 27.24
CA SER A 209 -5.83 -12.00 26.51
C SER A 209 -6.39 -10.64 26.13
N TRP A 210 -6.90 -10.56 24.91
CA TRP A 210 -7.56 -9.37 24.34
C TRP A 210 -9.03 -9.63 24.02
N ASP A 211 -9.54 -10.80 24.37
CA ASP A 211 -10.90 -11.22 23.99
C ASP A 211 -11.97 -10.27 24.51
N GLY A 212 -11.84 -9.84 25.77
CA GLY A 212 -12.78 -8.88 26.37
C GLY A 212 -12.70 -7.49 25.69
N TYR A 213 -11.52 -7.06 25.30
CA TYR A 213 -11.32 -5.83 24.54
C TYR A 213 -11.92 -5.97 23.14
N THR A 214 -11.55 -7.03 22.40
CA THR A 214 -12.06 -7.28 21.04
C THR A 214 -13.59 -7.41 21.03
N ALA A 215 -14.17 -8.10 21.98
CA ALA A 215 -15.64 -8.22 22.10
C ALA A 215 -16.36 -6.89 22.30
N LYS A 216 -15.71 -5.92 22.99
CA LYS A 216 -16.29 -4.59 23.23
C LYS A 216 -16.09 -3.61 22.09
N VAL A 217 -14.99 -3.73 21.36
CA VAL A 217 -14.67 -2.84 20.23
C VAL A 217 -15.16 -3.39 18.91
N THR A 218 -15.32 -4.70 18.78
CA THR A 218 -15.91 -5.32 17.58
C THR A 218 -17.39 -4.92 17.46
N PRO A 219 -17.85 -4.45 16.30
CA PRO A 219 -19.24 -4.11 16.10
C PRO A 219 -20.14 -5.30 16.45
N ARG A 220 -21.09 -5.09 17.33
CA ARG A 220 -22.09 -6.14 17.63
C ARG A 220 -22.78 -6.58 16.35
N LYS A 221 -23.14 -7.87 16.28
CA LYS A 221 -23.89 -8.45 15.15
C LYS A 221 -25.21 -7.71 14.88
N ASP A 222 -25.73 -7.00 15.86
CA ASP A 222 -27.02 -6.30 15.83
C ASP A 222 -26.78 -4.84 15.43
N ARG A 223 -26.77 -4.56 14.12
CA ARG A 223 -26.76 -3.18 13.60
C ARG A 223 -28.07 -2.41 13.83
N GLU A 224 -29.00 -2.93 14.60
CA GLU A 224 -30.20 -2.23 14.98
C GLU A 224 -30.00 -1.16 16.05
N ALA A 225 -28.83 -1.17 16.71
CA ALA A 225 -28.50 -0.12 17.66
C ALA A 225 -27.99 1.14 16.94
N PRO A 226 -28.40 2.34 17.36
CA PRO A 226 -28.02 3.59 16.72
C PRO A 226 -26.51 3.80 16.74
N ALA A 227 -26.00 4.54 15.78
CA ALA A 227 -24.58 4.82 15.51
C ALA A 227 -23.69 5.27 16.69
N LYS A 228 -24.25 5.43 17.88
CA LYS A 228 -23.52 5.65 19.13
C LYS A 228 -22.86 4.39 19.70
N SER A 229 -23.26 3.22 19.26
CA SER A 229 -22.70 1.94 19.74
C SER A 229 -21.41 1.53 19.04
N HIS A 230 -20.96 2.28 18.05
CA HIS A 230 -19.69 2.05 17.33
C HIS A 230 -18.52 2.86 17.89
N LEU A 231 -18.78 3.69 18.88
CA LEU A 231 -17.70 4.32 19.60
C LEU A 231 -17.13 3.28 20.56
N ILE A 232 -15.84 3.02 20.47
CA ILE A 232 -15.12 2.39 21.56
C ILE A 232 -15.58 3.12 22.83
N ASP A 233 -16.06 2.38 23.79
CA ASP A 233 -16.18 2.94 25.12
C ASP A 233 -14.77 3.42 25.48
N GLY A 234 -14.53 4.74 25.39
CA GLY A 234 -13.22 5.34 25.65
C GLY A 234 -12.71 5.11 27.08
N SER A 235 -13.44 4.31 27.87
CA SER A 235 -13.01 3.81 29.18
C SER A 235 -12.02 2.63 29.08
N ILE A 236 -11.87 2.00 27.88
CA ILE A 236 -11.00 0.82 27.69
C ILE A 236 -9.95 1.15 26.65
N GLU A 237 -8.72 1.10 27.08
CA GLU A 237 -7.55 1.38 26.26
C GLU A 237 -6.67 0.16 26.17
N PRO A 238 -6.17 -0.22 24.95
CA PRO A 238 -5.26 -1.34 24.83
C PRO A 238 -3.86 -0.98 25.39
N PRO A 239 -3.03 -1.96 25.76
CA PRO A 239 -1.69 -1.69 26.28
C PRO A 239 -0.78 -1.02 25.26
N TYR A 240 -0.99 -1.33 23.97
CA TYR A 240 -0.21 -0.78 22.88
C TYR A 240 -1.08 -0.06 21.87
N ARG A 241 -0.52 0.97 21.26
CA ARG A 241 -0.96 1.53 20.00
C ARG A 241 -0.10 0.90 18.91
N ILE A 242 -0.72 0.42 17.83
CA ILE A 242 -0.01 -0.25 16.73
C ILE A 242 0.04 0.67 15.52
N GLY A 243 1.25 0.89 15.03
CA GLY A 243 1.52 1.65 13.81
C GLY A 243 2.08 0.76 12.69
N MET A 244 2.00 1.29 11.48
CA MET A 244 2.46 0.62 10.27
C MET A 244 3.50 1.49 9.58
N SER A 245 4.69 0.94 9.32
CA SER A 245 5.69 1.55 8.44
C SER A 245 5.50 1.10 6.99
N CYS A 246 6.22 1.73 6.07
CA CYS A 246 6.25 1.29 4.67
C CYS A 246 6.72 -0.16 4.53
N GLY A 247 7.61 -0.59 5.41
CA GLY A 247 8.14 -1.94 5.44
C GLY A 247 7.08 -3.04 5.61
N ALA A 248 5.93 -2.76 6.21
CA ALA A 248 4.86 -3.75 6.34
C ALA A 248 4.45 -4.36 4.98
N CYS A 249 4.40 -3.53 3.93
CA CYS A 249 4.04 -3.96 2.58
C CYS A 249 5.24 -4.14 1.65
N HIS A 250 6.37 -3.49 1.94
CA HIS A 250 7.52 -3.42 1.03
C HIS A 250 8.78 -4.09 1.58
N ILE A 251 8.64 -4.99 2.51
CA ILE A 251 9.68 -5.96 2.88
C ILE A 251 9.20 -7.34 2.44
N ALA A 252 10.04 -8.06 1.72
CA ALA A 252 9.77 -9.43 1.30
C ALA A 252 11.01 -10.29 1.44
N PHE A 253 10.87 -11.60 1.22
CA PHE A 253 12.02 -12.49 1.13
C PHE A 253 12.87 -12.13 -0.09
N ASP A 254 14.19 -12.07 0.10
CA ASP A 254 15.13 -11.77 -0.98
C ASP A 254 15.09 -12.90 -2.03
N PRO A 255 14.78 -12.60 -3.29
CA PRO A 255 14.77 -13.60 -4.35
C PRO A 255 16.14 -14.28 -4.58
N LEU A 256 17.24 -13.60 -4.26
CA LEU A 256 18.60 -14.12 -4.41
C LEU A 256 19.05 -14.96 -3.20
N ASN A 257 18.44 -14.76 -2.04
CA ASN A 257 18.77 -15.48 -0.82
C ASN A 257 17.50 -15.81 0.00
N PRO A 258 16.53 -16.53 -0.55
CA PRO A 258 15.29 -16.84 0.15
C PRO A 258 15.55 -17.71 1.39
N PRO A 259 14.72 -17.59 2.44
CA PRO A 259 14.85 -18.42 3.61
C PRO A 259 14.54 -19.89 3.30
N LYS A 260 15.22 -20.80 3.97
CA LYS A 260 14.87 -22.23 3.95
C LYS A 260 13.59 -22.48 4.74
N ASP A 261 13.41 -21.73 5.80
CA ASP A 261 12.22 -21.72 6.64
C ASP A 261 11.64 -20.30 6.66
N PRO A 262 10.49 -20.06 6.04
CA PRO A 262 9.88 -18.74 6.01
C PRO A 262 9.33 -18.28 7.37
N ILE A 263 9.18 -19.19 8.32
CA ILE A 263 8.70 -18.88 9.67
C ILE A 263 9.82 -18.25 10.51
N HIS A 264 11.07 -18.71 10.28
CA HIS A 264 12.26 -18.25 11.01
C HIS A 264 13.31 -17.65 10.05
N PRO A 265 12.98 -16.55 9.34
CA PRO A 265 13.92 -15.90 8.45
C PRO A 265 15.06 -15.25 9.26
N LYS A 266 16.18 -15.04 8.56
CA LYS A 266 17.26 -14.18 9.04
C LYS A 266 17.25 -12.88 8.25
N TRP A 267 17.94 -11.83 8.75
CA TRP A 267 18.05 -10.56 8.03
C TRP A 267 18.61 -10.71 6.60
N GLU A 268 19.55 -11.61 6.40
CA GLU A 268 20.12 -11.93 5.10
C GLU A 268 19.12 -12.51 4.08
N ASN A 269 17.98 -12.99 4.56
CA ASN A 269 16.90 -13.51 3.72
C ASN A 269 15.87 -12.46 3.32
N LEU A 270 16.06 -11.20 3.71
CA LEU A 270 15.07 -10.16 3.58
C LEU A 270 15.54 -9.03 2.67
N SER A 271 14.62 -8.42 1.96
CA SER A 271 14.87 -7.24 1.16
C SER A 271 13.80 -6.18 1.44
N GLY A 272 14.25 -4.98 1.83
CA GLY A 272 13.40 -3.80 1.98
C GLY A 272 13.10 -3.09 0.66
N THR A 273 13.59 -3.63 -0.46
CA THR A 273 13.35 -3.09 -1.80
C THR A 273 12.55 -4.04 -2.70
N VAL A 274 12.00 -5.10 -2.12
CA VAL A 274 11.10 -6.06 -2.77
C VAL A 274 9.74 -6.01 -2.08
N GLY A 275 8.68 -5.85 -2.86
CA GLY A 275 7.33 -5.80 -2.31
C GLY A 275 6.81 -7.16 -1.83
N ASN A 276 6.05 -7.16 -0.73
CA ASN A 276 5.40 -8.35 -0.20
C ASN A 276 4.15 -8.67 -1.03
N GLN A 277 4.27 -9.54 -2.04
CA GLN A 277 3.19 -9.93 -2.94
C GLN A 277 2.27 -11.01 -2.38
N TYR A 278 2.63 -11.59 -1.24
CA TYR A 278 1.86 -12.64 -0.57
C TYR A 278 1.23 -12.16 0.75
N GLY A 279 1.47 -10.91 1.15
CA GLY A 279 0.88 -10.30 2.34
C GLY A 279 -0.62 -10.07 2.17
N ARG A 280 -1.39 -10.42 3.17
CA ARG A 280 -2.87 -10.38 3.15
C ARG A 280 -3.39 -9.09 3.75
N PHE A 281 -2.92 -7.95 3.23
CA PHE A 281 -3.17 -6.62 3.82
C PHE A 281 -4.64 -6.29 3.97
N ALA A 282 -5.45 -6.59 2.98
CA ALA A 282 -6.88 -6.31 3.06
C ALA A 282 -7.58 -7.14 4.15
N GLN A 283 -7.19 -8.41 4.30
CA GLN A 283 -7.71 -9.26 5.36
C GLN A 283 -7.21 -8.83 6.76
N ILE A 284 -5.97 -8.34 6.85
CA ILE A 284 -5.43 -7.75 8.07
C ILE A 284 -6.25 -6.52 8.44
N LEU A 285 -6.44 -5.58 7.50
CA LEU A 285 -7.24 -4.38 7.71
C LEU A 285 -8.71 -4.70 8.05
N GLY A 286 -9.21 -5.81 7.55
CA GLY A 286 -10.57 -6.30 7.81
C GLY A 286 -10.70 -7.29 8.97
N SER A 287 -9.61 -7.61 9.68
CA SER A 287 -9.59 -8.72 10.66
C SER A 287 -10.56 -8.57 11.83
N GLY A 288 -10.92 -7.36 12.17
CA GLY A 288 -11.90 -7.02 13.23
C GLY A 288 -13.32 -6.77 12.73
N MET A 289 -13.58 -6.90 11.43
CA MET A 289 -14.91 -6.64 10.88
C MET A 289 -15.80 -7.88 10.93
N ALA A 290 -17.10 -7.64 11.13
CA ALA A 290 -18.09 -8.72 11.08
C ALA A 290 -18.39 -9.11 9.62
N PRO A 291 -18.54 -10.41 9.30
CA PRO A 291 -18.81 -10.87 7.93
C PRO A 291 -20.05 -10.26 7.27
N ASN A 292 -21.08 -9.92 8.05
CA ASN A 292 -22.30 -9.30 7.55
C ASN A 292 -22.17 -7.78 7.30
N THR A 293 -20.95 -7.24 7.25
CA THR A 293 -20.68 -5.84 6.92
C THR A 293 -20.22 -5.71 5.48
N ILE A 294 -20.60 -4.61 4.83
CA ILE A 294 -20.19 -4.35 3.44
C ILE A 294 -18.67 -4.20 3.32
N GLU A 295 -18.07 -3.56 4.31
CA GLU A 295 -16.64 -3.31 4.37
C GLU A 295 -15.85 -4.63 4.40
N TYR A 296 -16.28 -5.58 5.25
CA TYR A 296 -15.69 -6.93 5.27
C TYR A 296 -15.80 -7.61 3.90
N GLN A 297 -16.98 -7.57 3.30
CA GLN A 297 -17.22 -8.23 2.03
C GLN A 297 -16.39 -7.63 0.88
N ILE A 298 -16.10 -6.33 0.94
CA ILE A 298 -15.25 -5.67 -0.05
C ILE A 298 -13.77 -6.03 0.17
N TYR A 299 -13.26 -5.85 1.39
CA TYR A 299 -11.84 -6.12 1.71
C TYR A 299 -11.52 -7.63 1.71
N GLY A 300 -12.45 -8.46 2.16
CA GLY A 300 -12.26 -9.91 2.22
C GLY A 300 -12.04 -10.58 0.86
N HIS A 301 -12.32 -9.88 -0.22
CA HIS A 301 -12.17 -10.40 -1.58
C HIS A 301 -10.89 -9.94 -2.29
N SER A 302 -10.01 -9.23 -1.61
CA SER A 302 -8.74 -8.80 -2.20
C SER A 302 -7.73 -9.94 -2.22
N ARG A 303 -6.97 -10.03 -3.31
CA ARG A 303 -5.91 -11.02 -3.43
C ARG A 303 -4.72 -10.69 -2.52
N PRO A 304 -3.92 -11.68 -2.11
CA PRO A 304 -2.65 -11.44 -1.43
C PRO A 304 -1.75 -10.47 -2.20
N GLY A 305 -1.03 -9.63 -1.48
CA GLY A 305 -0.17 -8.59 -2.04
C GLY A 305 -0.90 -7.37 -2.57
N ALA A 306 -2.22 -7.31 -2.44
CA ALA A 306 -3.04 -6.22 -2.95
C ALA A 306 -4.11 -5.77 -1.95
N VAL A 307 -4.55 -4.52 -2.11
CA VAL A 307 -5.85 -4.05 -1.63
C VAL A 307 -6.72 -3.85 -2.87
N ASP A 308 -7.88 -4.46 -2.90
CA ASP A 308 -8.76 -4.37 -4.06
C ASP A 308 -9.29 -2.95 -4.24
N THR A 309 -8.86 -2.32 -5.31
CA THR A 309 -9.27 -0.98 -5.68
C THR A 309 -10.27 -0.95 -6.83
N SER A 310 -10.61 -2.12 -7.40
CA SER A 310 -11.60 -2.20 -8.48
C SER A 310 -13.00 -1.85 -7.98
N ALA A 311 -13.29 -2.12 -6.71
CA ALA A 311 -14.57 -1.87 -6.08
C ALA A 311 -14.61 -0.58 -5.26
N ILE A 312 -13.47 0.01 -4.94
CA ILE A 312 -13.35 1.19 -4.07
C ILE A 312 -12.48 2.23 -4.77
N PRO A 313 -12.98 3.46 -4.99
CA PRO A 313 -12.14 4.54 -5.50
C PRO A 313 -11.25 5.05 -4.38
N ASN A 314 -10.10 4.45 -4.19
CA ASN A 314 -9.14 4.91 -3.22
C ASN A 314 -7.74 4.97 -3.84
N ASP A 315 -6.85 5.67 -3.15
CA ASP A 315 -5.48 5.92 -3.57
C ASP A 315 -4.50 4.89 -3.04
N GLN A 316 -5.00 3.94 -2.28
CA GLN A 316 -4.12 3.02 -1.60
C GLN A 316 -3.43 2.09 -2.59
N VAL A 317 -2.21 1.75 -2.26
CA VAL A 317 -1.39 0.84 -3.05
C VAL A 317 -2.08 -0.49 -3.18
N ASN A 318 -2.10 -0.98 -4.37
CA ASN A 318 -2.84 -2.14 -4.78
C ASN A 318 -1.95 -3.24 -5.31
N ASN A 319 -0.64 -3.04 -5.31
CA ASN A 319 0.32 -4.08 -5.61
C ASN A 319 1.67 -3.73 -5.01
N ALA A 320 2.14 -4.54 -4.07
CA ALA A 320 3.42 -4.35 -3.41
C ALA A 320 4.62 -4.50 -4.36
N GLY A 321 4.46 -5.19 -5.50
CA GLY A 321 5.49 -5.35 -6.52
C GLY A 321 5.90 -4.07 -7.25
N THR A 322 5.29 -2.92 -6.96
CA THR A 322 5.63 -1.64 -7.60
C THR A 322 7.05 -1.16 -7.30
N MET A 323 7.74 -1.75 -6.34
CA MET A 323 9.12 -1.38 -5.99
C MET A 323 10.11 -1.56 -7.14
N ASN A 324 9.85 -2.43 -8.11
CA ASN A 324 10.70 -2.55 -9.29
C ASN A 324 10.74 -1.29 -10.16
N ALA A 325 9.86 -0.33 -9.93
CA ALA A 325 9.89 0.97 -10.58
C ALA A 325 11.14 1.80 -10.22
N LEU A 326 11.78 1.52 -9.08
CA LEU A 326 12.99 2.19 -8.62
C LEU A 326 14.28 1.41 -8.97
N ILE A 327 14.17 0.14 -9.32
CA ILE A 327 15.31 -0.66 -9.73
C ILE A 327 15.88 -0.10 -11.02
N ASN A 328 17.18 0.11 -11.06
CA ASN A 328 17.90 0.66 -12.22
C ASN A 328 17.37 2.04 -12.67
N LEU A 329 16.97 2.88 -11.70
CA LEU A 329 16.35 4.20 -11.96
C LEU A 329 17.17 5.07 -12.91
N ALA A 330 18.52 5.00 -12.85
CA ALA A 330 19.41 5.76 -13.72
C ALA A 330 19.20 5.51 -15.23
N LYS A 331 18.61 4.36 -15.61
CA LYS A 331 18.30 3.98 -17.00
C LYS A 331 16.82 4.17 -17.36
N ARG A 332 15.99 4.60 -16.41
CA ARG A 332 14.59 4.93 -16.66
C ARG A 332 14.49 6.19 -17.52
N PRO A 333 13.56 6.28 -18.48
CA PRO A 333 13.38 7.47 -19.30
C PRO A 333 13.11 8.73 -18.46
N LEU A 334 13.67 9.86 -18.90
CA LEU A 334 13.45 11.18 -18.33
C LEU A 334 12.49 11.98 -19.22
N PHE A 335 11.62 12.74 -18.59
CA PHE A 335 10.64 13.60 -19.25
C PHE A 335 10.70 15.00 -18.68
N GLU A 336 10.54 16.00 -19.54
CA GLU A 336 10.40 17.38 -19.09
C GLU A 336 8.95 17.62 -18.62
N GLU A 337 8.80 17.92 -17.33
CA GLU A 337 7.50 18.17 -16.70
C GLU A 337 7.53 19.47 -15.89
N ASP A 338 6.37 20.09 -15.73
CA ASP A 338 6.20 21.16 -14.77
C ASP A 338 6.08 20.57 -13.35
N VAL A 339 7.20 20.56 -12.65
CA VAL A 339 7.30 20.01 -11.30
C VAL A 339 6.74 21.00 -10.30
N VAL A 340 5.78 20.55 -9.51
CA VAL A 340 5.35 21.28 -8.33
C VAL A 340 6.18 20.82 -7.16
N LYS A 341 7.06 21.70 -6.67
CA LYS A 341 7.86 21.45 -5.47
C LYS A 341 7.47 22.43 -4.37
N TRP A 342 7.37 21.92 -3.17
CA TRP A 342 7.30 22.74 -1.99
C TRP A 342 8.72 23.19 -1.63
N ARG A 343 8.91 24.49 -1.51
CA ARG A 343 10.21 25.09 -1.18
C ARG A 343 10.12 25.79 0.15
N LYS A 344 11.16 25.67 0.94
CA LYS A 344 11.31 26.52 2.12
C LYS A 344 11.40 27.98 1.70
N THR A 345 10.68 28.82 2.40
CA THR A 345 10.70 30.28 2.29
C THR A 345 10.63 30.89 3.68
N ASN A 346 11.10 32.10 3.83
CA ASN A 346 11.04 32.78 5.13
C ASN A 346 9.67 33.39 5.41
N GLN A 347 8.84 33.58 4.40
CA GLN A 347 7.54 34.19 4.51
C GLN A 347 6.65 33.78 3.35
N CYS A 348 5.37 33.55 3.62
CA CYS A 348 4.37 33.36 2.58
C CYS A 348 4.00 34.69 1.92
N PRO A 349 3.75 34.69 0.59
CA PRO A 349 3.25 35.84 -0.13
C PRO A 349 1.94 36.35 0.49
N ALA A 350 1.74 37.65 0.50
CA ALA A 350 0.49 38.25 0.95
C ALA A 350 -0.66 37.75 0.07
N GLY A 351 -1.71 37.21 0.70
CA GLY A 351 -2.87 36.63 -0.01
C GLY A 351 -2.68 35.19 -0.46
N GLY A 352 -1.55 34.55 -0.18
CA GLY A 352 -1.36 33.10 -0.34
C GLY A 352 -2.31 32.35 0.59
N ASN A 353 -2.93 31.28 0.07
CA ASN A 353 -3.71 30.38 0.90
C ASN A 353 -2.83 29.18 1.34
N GLU A 354 -3.26 28.44 2.33
CA GLU A 354 -2.51 27.32 2.89
C GLU A 354 -2.20 26.20 1.87
N ARG A 355 -2.92 26.14 0.77
CA ARG A 355 -2.64 25.21 -0.35
C ARG A 355 -1.46 25.65 -1.22
N THR A 356 -1.07 26.91 -1.15
CA THR A 356 0.01 27.48 -1.95
C THR A 356 1.21 27.90 -1.12
N CYS A 357 1.00 28.23 0.14
CA CYS A 357 2.07 28.54 1.07
C CYS A 357 1.59 28.34 2.51
N TRP A 358 2.42 27.70 3.32
CA TRP A 358 2.13 27.43 4.71
C TRP A 358 3.35 27.73 5.59
N CYS A 359 3.12 28.30 6.77
CA CYS A 359 4.16 28.58 7.76
C CYS A 359 3.93 27.81 9.05
N GLU A 360 4.98 27.31 9.66
CA GLU A 360 4.93 26.65 10.97
C GLU A 360 4.53 27.67 12.06
N PRO A 361 3.44 27.43 12.80
CA PRO A 361 3.00 28.35 13.84
C PRO A 361 4.09 28.59 14.91
N GLY A 362 4.34 29.86 15.22
CA GLY A 362 5.31 30.26 16.27
C GLY A 362 6.79 30.08 15.91
N LYS A 363 7.12 29.79 14.65
CA LYS A 363 8.49 29.70 14.15
C LYS A 363 8.67 30.60 12.94
N ASP A 364 9.15 31.82 13.16
CA ASP A 364 9.47 32.75 12.09
C ASP A 364 10.51 32.15 11.14
N GLY A 365 10.28 32.31 9.84
CA GLY A 365 11.20 31.84 8.80
C GLY A 365 11.10 30.37 8.44
N LYS A 366 10.09 29.64 8.94
CA LYS A 366 9.79 28.28 8.54
C LYS A 366 8.48 28.22 7.76
N CYS A 367 8.54 28.55 6.51
CA CYS A 367 7.41 28.46 5.58
C CYS A 367 7.76 27.55 4.39
N TRP A 368 6.75 27.01 3.78
CA TRP A 368 6.86 26.24 2.54
C TRP A 368 5.96 26.85 1.49
N GLU A 369 6.54 27.18 0.34
CA GLU A 369 5.83 27.73 -0.81
C GLU A 369 5.79 26.73 -1.97
N ARG A 370 4.63 26.59 -2.57
CA ARG A 370 4.43 25.81 -3.77
C ARG A 370 4.97 26.57 -4.98
N SER A 371 5.96 26.00 -5.65
CA SER A 371 6.54 26.56 -6.87
C SER A 371 6.46 25.58 -8.03
N ARG A 372 6.23 26.06 -9.24
CA ARG A 372 6.32 25.27 -10.46
C ARG A 372 7.59 25.60 -11.20
N LYS A 373 8.30 24.57 -11.67
CA LYS A 373 9.46 24.69 -12.55
C LYS A 373 9.48 23.54 -13.51
N LYS A 374 9.97 23.77 -14.72
CA LYS A 374 10.33 22.71 -15.64
C LYS A 374 11.55 21.97 -15.13
N ASP A 375 11.48 20.64 -15.08
CA ASP A 375 12.56 19.76 -14.67
C ASP A 375 12.50 18.44 -15.42
N LEU A 376 13.63 17.76 -15.53
CA LEU A 376 13.69 16.40 -16.06
C LEU A 376 13.39 15.41 -14.94
N VAL A 377 12.34 14.65 -15.09
CA VAL A 377 11.85 13.74 -14.05
C VAL A 377 11.59 12.34 -14.60
N HIS A 378 11.69 11.37 -13.72
CA HIS A 378 11.14 10.03 -13.96
C HIS A 378 9.69 10.00 -13.51
N HIS A 379 8.82 9.31 -14.25
CA HIS A 379 7.47 9.02 -13.78
C HIS A 379 7.48 7.71 -12.99
N ILE A 380 7.14 7.75 -11.71
CA ILE A 380 7.33 6.60 -10.82
C ILE A 380 6.09 5.71 -10.69
N LEU A 381 4.90 6.28 -10.70
CA LEU A 381 3.71 5.50 -10.51
C LEU A 381 3.01 5.10 -11.81
N LYS A 382 2.17 4.09 -11.71
CA LYS A 382 1.44 3.43 -12.78
C LYS A 382 -0.07 3.55 -12.53
N GLY A 383 -0.83 2.97 -13.44
CA GLY A 383 -2.25 2.79 -13.23
C GLY A 383 -3.07 4.07 -13.38
N GLY A 384 -2.78 4.86 -14.41
CA GLY A 384 -3.43 6.14 -14.63
C GLY A 384 -3.00 7.23 -13.66
N GLU A 385 -2.08 6.90 -12.78
CA GLU A 385 -1.48 7.78 -11.79
C GLU A 385 0.01 7.86 -12.04
N ASP A 386 0.57 9.02 -12.02
CA ASP A 386 2.01 9.21 -12.05
C ASP A 386 2.46 10.27 -11.07
N SER A 387 3.61 10.06 -10.51
CA SER A 387 4.36 11.04 -9.76
C SER A 387 5.50 11.56 -10.56
N ILE A 388 5.72 12.82 -10.45
CA ILE A 388 6.91 13.49 -10.96
C ILE A 388 8.02 13.31 -9.95
N GLY A 389 8.92 12.36 -10.22
CA GLY A 389 10.07 12.10 -9.38
C GLY A 389 9.84 11.06 -8.27
N ALA A 390 10.93 10.47 -7.82
CA ALA A 390 10.91 9.43 -6.79
C ALA A 390 10.63 10.00 -5.40
N LEU A 391 11.17 11.17 -5.09
CA LEU A 391 10.94 11.83 -3.79
C LEU A 391 9.47 12.17 -3.60
N GLU A 392 8.84 12.74 -4.61
CA GLU A 392 7.42 13.08 -4.60
C GLU A 392 6.55 11.82 -4.48
N ALA A 393 6.96 10.73 -5.10
CA ALA A 393 6.26 9.45 -4.96
C ALA A 393 6.32 8.92 -3.52
N ILE A 394 7.49 8.96 -2.89
CA ILE A 394 7.69 8.54 -1.50
C ILE A 394 6.90 9.44 -0.55
N GLN A 395 7.00 10.75 -0.70
CA GLN A 395 6.28 11.73 0.11
C GLN A 395 4.76 11.47 0.06
N ARG A 396 4.23 11.23 -1.13
CA ARG A 396 2.83 10.93 -1.34
C ARG A 396 2.37 9.67 -0.61
N VAL A 397 3.19 8.62 -0.61
CA VAL A 397 2.88 7.37 0.11
C VAL A 397 2.76 7.62 1.61
N TYR A 398 3.64 8.42 2.20
CA TYR A 398 3.55 8.77 3.63
C TYR A 398 2.30 9.58 4.00
N PHE A 399 1.68 10.25 3.07
CA PHE A 399 0.34 10.80 3.27
C PHE A 399 -0.70 9.71 3.47
N ASN A 400 -0.62 8.66 2.67
CA ASN A 400 -1.69 7.68 2.55
C ASN A 400 -1.63 6.55 3.57
N ILE A 401 -0.48 6.27 4.17
CA ILE A 401 -0.35 5.19 5.16
C ILE A 401 -0.95 5.53 6.53
N GLY A 402 -1.64 6.67 6.65
CA GLY A 402 -2.21 7.10 7.92
C GLY A 402 -1.22 7.98 8.69
N SER A 403 -1.08 9.22 8.30
CA SER A 403 -0.28 10.18 9.07
C SER A 403 -0.95 10.57 10.38
N CYS A 404 -0.22 11.22 11.27
CA CYS A 404 -0.77 11.73 12.54
C CYS A 404 -1.75 12.91 12.41
N SER A 405 -2.02 13.41 11.22
CA SER A 405 -3.08 14.37 10.97
C SER A 405 -4.45 13.70 11.05
N GLU A 406 -4.95 13.50 12.25
CA GLU A 406 -6.25 12.85 12.49
C GLU A 406 -7.40 13.62 11.83
N GLU A 407 -7.39 14.95 11.90
CA GLU A 407 -8.40 15.80 11.27
C GLU A 407 -8.35 15.73 9.75
N GLY A 408 -7.16 15.76 9.16
CA GLY A 408 -6.97 15.55 7.71
C GLY A 408 -7.54 14.22 7.25
N TRP A 409 -7.30 13.17 8.01
CA TRP A 409 -7.87 11.85 7.75
C TRP A 409 -9.39 11.80 7.96
N VAL A 410 -9.90 12.41 9.01
CA VAL A 410 -11.35 12.47 9.26
C VAL A 410 -12.06 13.19 8.11
N ASN A 411 -11.49 14.27 7.61
CA ASN A 411 -12.04 15.00 6.48
C ASN A 411 -11.97 14.16 5.19
N HIS A 412 -10.83 13.49 4.93
CA HIS A 412 -10.69 12.59 3.80
C HIS A 412 -11.60 11.36 3.90
N LEU A 413 -11.64 10.72 5.07
CA LEU A 413 -12.51 9.58 5.37
C LEU A 413 -14.00 9.91 5.39
N THR A 414 -14.38 11.19 5.27
CA THR A 414 -15.80 11.52 5.05
C THR A 414 -16.32 10.77 3.83
N ASP A 415 -15.46 10.52 2.87
CA ASP A 415 -15.78 9.69 1.72
C ASP A 415 -15.71 8.19 2.01
N MET A 416 -14.75 7.71 2.81
CA MET A 416 -14.70 6.31 3.24
C MET A 416 -15.81 5.94 4.24
N ARG A 417 -16.30 6.88 5.06
CA ARG A 417 -17.55 6.69 5.81
C ARG A 417 -18.74 6.44 4.92
N GLN A 418 -18.58 6.71 3.67
CA GLN A 418 -19.55 6.46 2.63
C GLN A 418 -19.44 5.05 2.06
N LEU A 419 -18.55 4.23 2.60
CA LEU A 419 -18.72 2.78 2.61
C LEU A 419 -19.93 2.38 3.48
N ASP A 420 -20.28 3.18 4.51
CA ASP A 420 -21.65 3.21 5.00
C ASP A 420 -22.51 3.91 3.93
N PRO A 421 -23.40 3.20 3.23
CA PRO A 421 -24.19 3.77 2.14
C PRO A 421 -25.03 4.96 2.52
N THR A 422 -25.32 5.12 3.81
CA THR A 422 -26.07 6.27 4.31
C THR A 422 -25.26 7.55 4.34
N MET A 423 -23.95 7.42 4.30
CA MET A 423 -22.99 8.50 4.38
C MET A 423 -22.24 8.72 3.07
N ARG A 424 -22.38 7.83 2.09
CA ARG A 424 -21.63 7.86 0.82
C ARG A 424 -21.97 9.07 -0.03
N GLY A 425 -21.01 10.00 -0.20
CA GLY A 425 -20.91 10.89 -1.34
C GLY A 425 -19.95 10.31 -2.37
N PHE A 426 -19.92 10.85 -3.55
CA PHE A 426 -19.02 10.40 -4.59
C PHE A 426 -17.86 11.37 -4.71
N GLY A 427 -16.69 10.79 -4.77
CA GLY A 427 -15.44 11.48 -4.80
C GLY A 427 -14.86 11.66 -3.37
N GLN A 428 -13.62 11.33 -3.18
CA GLN A 428 -12.91 11.55 -1.93
C GLN A 428 -12.62 13.04 -1.75
N THR A 429 -12.72 13.52 -0.52
CA THR A 429 -12.26 14.86 -0.21
C THR A 429 -10.73 14.86 -0.29
N PRO A 430 -10.11 15.82 -1.01
CA PRO A 430 -8.67 15.87 -1.11
C PRO A 430 -8.01 15.99 0.26
N PHE A 431 -6.87 15.32 0.45
CA PHE A 431 -6.02 15.64 1.57
C PHE A 431 -5.50 17.08 1.43
N ASP A 432 -5.56 17.82 2.51
CA ASP A 432 -4.89 19.10 2.62
C ASP A 432 -3.47 18.90 3.13
N ILE A 433 -2.48 19.05 2.23
CA ILE A 433 -1.08 18.91 2.58
C ILE A 433 -0.65 19.91 3.65
N GLY A 434 -1.15 21.14 3.57
CA GLY A 434 -0.88 22.18 4.57
C GLY A 434 -1.38 21.76 5.95
N GLN A 435 -2.57 21.17 6.03
CA GLN A 435 -3.10 20.64 7.28
C GLN A 435 -2.24 19.49 7.83
N VAL A 436 -1.85 18.53 7.00
CA VAL A 436 -0.99 17.43 7.46
C VAL A 436 0.34 17.95 7.98
N ARG A 437 0.97 18.92 7.33
CA ARG A 437 2.20 19.54 7.82
C ARG A 437 2.00 20.28 9.15
N ARG A 438 0.88 20.98 9.35
CA ARG A 438 0.58 21.64 10.62
C ARG A 438 0.41 20.66 11.76
N ASP A 439 -0.36 19.60 11.51
CA ASP A 439 -0.84 18.70 12.55
C ASP A 439 0.17 17.64 12.92
N CYS A 440 1.10 17.30 12.00
CA CYS A 440 1.90 16.09 12.08
C CYS A 440 3.40 16.38 12.04
N PRO A 441 4.05 16.58 13.20
CA PRO A 441 5.50 16.71 13.25
C PRO A 441 6.23 15.47 12.73
N GLN A 442 5.67 14.29 12.91
CA GLN A 442 6.23 13.03 12.43
C GLN A 442 6.27 12.97 10.90
N PHE A 443 5.25 13.50 10.23
CA PHE A 443 5.29 13.62 8.77
C PHE A 443 6.42 14.57 8.32
N ARG A 444 6.56 15.73 8.99
CA ARG A 444 7.65 16.68 8.66
C ARG A 444 9.04 16.07 8.88
N ALA A 445 9.20 15.29 9.95
CA ALA A 445 10.46 14.61 10.22
C ALA A 445 10.84 13.62 9.11
N ILE A 446 9.87 12.91 8.55
CA ILE A 446 10.08 12.04 7.40
C ILE A 446 10.36 12.86 6.14
N GLU A 447 9.60 13.94 5.91
CA GLU A 447 9.79 14.83 4.76
C GLU A 447 11.23 15.38 4.72
N ASP A 448 11.79 15.73 5.87
CA ASP A 448 13.17 16.18 6.00
C ASP A 448 14.24 15.08 5.74
N ARG A 449 13.82 13.80 5.63
CA ARG A 449 14.68 12.61 5.46
C ARG A 449 14.40 11.82 4.19
N LEU A 450 13.59 12.35 3.29
CA LEU A 450 13.22 11.62 2.07
C LEU A 450 14.43 11.31 1.18
N ASP A 451 15.46 12.13 1.20
CA ASP A 451 16.70 11.88 0.44
C ASP A 451 17.43 10.63 0.92
N GLU A 452 17.48 10.40 2.22
CA GLU A 452 18.04 9.17 2.81
C GLU A 452 17.19 7.95 2.49
N VAL A 453 15.87 8.10 2.57
CA VAL A 453 14.94 7.02 2.17
C VAL A 453 15.13 6.67 0.70
N LEU A 454 15.25 7.66 -0.18
CA LEU A 454 15.52 7.42 -1.59
C LEU A 454 16.88 6.74 -1.80
N LYS A 455 17.93 7.17 -1.11
CA LYS A 455 19.25 6.52 -1.19
C LYS A 455 19.16 5.04 -0.83
N PHE A 456 18.45 4.72 0.25
CA PHE A 456 18.21 3.32 0.60
C PHE A 456 17.44 2.57 -0.48
N LEU A 457 16.35 3.12 -0.99
CA LEU A 457 15.54 2.46 -2.03
C LEU A 457 16.33 2.23 -3.32
N LEU A 458 17.26 3.11 -3.65
CA LEU A 458 18.15 2.95 -4.81
C LEU A 458 19.22 1.86 -4.62
N THR A 459 19.38 1.29 -3.45
CA THR A 459 20.21 0.08 -3.25
C THR A 459 19.56 -1.17 -3.83
N GLY A 460 18.29 -1.11 -4.22
CA GLY A 460 17.58 -2.19 -4.89
C GLY A 460 18.26 -2.52 -6.23
N ALA A 461 18.64 -3.78 -6.39
CA ALA A 461 19.26 -4.31 -7.60
C ALA A 461 18.35 -5.32 -8.27
N PRO A 462 18.48 -5.53 -9.59
CA PRO A 462 17.82 -6.63 -10.26
C PRO A 462 18.20 -7.98 -9.62
N ALA A 463 17.22 -8.85 -9.44
CA ALA A 463 17.42 -10.24 -9.04
C ALA A 463 17.49 -11.11 -10.29
N ASP A 464 18.67 -11.34 -10.83
CA ASP A 464 18.85 -12.18 -12.01
C ASP A 464 18.69 -13.67 -11.65
N LEU A 465 17.88 -14.40 -12.40
CA LEU A 465 17.59 -15.82 -12.13
C LEU A 465 18.85 -16.69 -12.16
N TYR A 466 19.84 -16.34 -13.01
CA TYR A 466 21.10 -17.08 -13.03
C TYR A 466 21.85 -17.00 -11.70
N GLN A 467 21.82 -15.83 -11.05
CA GLN A 467 22.43 -15.63 -9.73
C GLN A 467 21.65 -16.40 -8.65
N ALA A 468 20.32 -16.30 -8.68
CA ALA A 468 19.46 -17.02 -7.76
C ALA A 468 19.66 -18.55 -7.83
N ARG A 469 19.92 -19.08 -9.03
CA ARG A 469 20.24 -20.49 -9.26
C ARG A 469 21.73 -20.86 -9.02
N GLY A 470 22.55 -19.90 -8.58
CA GLY A 470 23.99 -20.13 -8.37
C GLY A 470 24.76 -20.43 -9.66
N LEU A 471 24.27 -20.00 -10.81
CA LEU A 471 24.91 -20.22 -12.11
C LEU A 471 25.99 -19.18 -12.37
N LYS A 472 27.01 -19.57 -13.11
CA LYS A 472 28.19 -18.73 -13.42
C LYS A 472 27.80 -17.42 -14.14
N ASN A 473 26.82 -17.49 -15.04
CA ASN A 473 26.40 -16.37 -15.88
C ASN A 473 25.08 -16.67 -16.59
N ASN A 474 24.55 -15.67 -17.26
CA ASN A 474 23.30 -15.79 -18.02
C ASN A 474 23.38 -16.82 -19.18
N ALA A 475 24.57 -17.10 -19.75
CA ALA A 475 24.70 -18.12 -20.77
C ALA A 475 24.40 -19.54 -20.24
N ALA A 476 24.83 -19.84 -19.01
CA ALA A 476 24.48 -21.08 -18.34
C ALA A 476 22.99 -21.21 -18.06
N LEU A 477 22.33 -20.10 -17.72
CA LEU A 477 20.86 -20.05 -17.55
C LEU A 477 20.16 -20.32 -18.89
N ILE A 478 20.60 -19.67 -19.97
CA ILE A 478 20.03 -19.87 -21.30
C ILE A 478 20.10 -21.34 -21.71
N GLU A 479 21.23 -22.03 -21.43
CA GLU A 479 21.36 -23.45 -21.68
C GLU A 479 20.34 -24.30 -20.91
N GLN A 480 20.12 -23.98 -19.62
CA GLN A 480 19.09 -24.65 -18.80
C GLN A 480 17.68 -24.39 -19.33
N LEU A 481 17.35 -23.14 -19.64
CA LEU A 481 16.02 -22.76 -20.15
C LEU A 481 15.77 -23.37 -21.53
N ASN A 482 16.79 -23.46 -22.39
CA ASN A 482 16.66 -24.15 -23.68
C ASN A 482 16.49 -25.68 -23.56
N LYS A 483 16.92 -26.29 -22.45
CA LYS A 483 16.61 -27.70 -22.15
C LYS A 483 15.16 -27.85 -21.65
N GLU A 484 14.67 -26.87 -20.89
CA GLU A 484 13.34 -26.91 -20.31
C GLU A 484 12.24 -26.53 -21.33
N PHE A 485 12.42 -25.50 -22.11
CA PHE A 485 11.43 -24.94 -23.04
C PHE A 485 11.63 -25.36 -24.52
N GLY A 486 12.70 -26.04 -24.85
CA GLY A 486 13.02 -26.43 -26.20
C GLY A 486 14.30 -25.78 -26.76
N LYS A 487 14.97 -26.48 -27.65
CA LYS A 487 16.22 -26.01 -28.26
C LYS A 487 16.03 -24.65 -28.95
N GLY A 488 16.80 -23.63 -28.51
CA GLY A 488 16.74 -22.28 -29.09
C GLY A 488 15.57 -21.43 -28.62
N ALA A 489 14.78 -21.91 -27.66
CA ALA A 489 13.59 -21.19 -27.16
C ALA A 489 13.89 -19.75 -26.66
N VAL A 490 15.00 -19.57 -25.95
CA VAL A 490 15.35 -18.22 -25.44
C VAL A 490 15.61 -17.24 -26.58
N GLU A 491 16.27 -17.66 -27.67
CA GLU A 491 16.54 -16.75 -28.79
C GLU A 491 15.28 -16.50 -29.64
N GLN A 492 14.43 -17.50 -29.80
CA GLN A 492 13.10 -17.32 -30.39
C GLN A 492 12.27 -16.35 -29.57
N GLY A 493 12.27 -16.49 -28.24
CA GLY A 493 11.57 -15.58 -27.32
C GLY A 493 12.11 -14.15 -27.40
N ARG A 494 13.44 -13.96 -27.57
CA ARG A 494 14.03 -12.65 -27.82
C ARG A 494 13.47 -12.02 -29.09
N ALA A 495 13.34 -12.78 -30.17
CA ALA A 495 12.78 -12.30 -31.42
C ALA A 495 11.28 -11.92 -31.29
N VAL A 496 10.50 -12.73 -30.58
CA VAL A 496 9.09 -12.43 -30.23
C VAL A 496 9.01 -11.14 -29.40
N PHE A 497 9.84 -11.02 -28.37
CA PHE A 497 9.88 -9.82 -27.54
C PHE A 497 10.22 -8.57 -28.36
N ALA A 498 11.24 -8.63 -29.21
CA ALA A 498 11.65 -7.53 -30.07
C ALA A 498 10.52 -7.05 -30.99
N SER A 499 9.74 -7.98 -31.53
CA SER A 499 8.68 -7.65 -32.50
C SER A 499 7.36 -7.24 -31.88
N LYS A 500 7.00 -7.79 -30.69
CA LYS A 500 5.66 -7.64 -30.11
C LYS A 500 5.65 -6.82 -28.80
N CYS A 501 6.74 -6.79 -28.03
CA CYS A 501 6.75 -6.29 -26.66
C CYS A 501 7.66 -5.06 -26.48
N ALA A 502 8.80 -5.00 -27.17
CA ALA A 502 9.83 -4.00 -26.94
C ALA A 502 9.39 -2.56 -27.21
N SER A 503 8.37 -2.34 -28.05
CA SER A 503 7.79 -1.00 -28.30
C SER A 503 7.23 -0.34 -27.04
N CYS A 504 6.86 -1.15 -26.03
CA CYS A 504 6.39 -0.70 -24.73
C CYS A 504 7.40 -1.04 -23.60
N HIS A 505 8.06 -2.20 -23.71
CA HIS A 505 8.93 -2.75 -22.66
C HIS A 505 10.43 -2.63 -23.00
N SER A 506 10.84 -1.55 -23.64
CA SER A 506 12.25 -1.19 -23.80
C SER A 506 12.43 0.32 -23.69
N SER A 507 13.49 0.76 -23.03
CA SER A 507 13.95 2.14 -23.02
C SER A 507 14.87 2.50 -24.20
N GLN A 508 15.20 1.52 -25.03
CA GLN A 508 15.99 1.69 -26.24
C GLN A 508 15.10 2.14 -27.42
N ASN A 509 15.76 2.72 -28.42
CA ASN A 509 15.06 3.10 -29.66
C ASN A 509 15.02 1.94 -30.66
N ALA A 510 13.96 1.86 -31.46
CA ALA A 510 13.88 0.95 -32.62
C ALA A 510 15.05 1.20 -33.60
N PRO A 511 15.47 0.21 -34.41
CA PRO A 511 14.87 -1.12 -34.56
C PRO A 511 15.26 -2.06 -33.42
N PHE A 512 14.31 -2.84 -32.93
CA PHE A 512 14.48 -3.72 -31.76
C PHE A 512 15.06 -5.09 -32.09
N GLU A 513 14.95 -5.53 -33.33
CA GLU A 513 15.39 -6.87 -33.80
C GLU A 513 16.89 -7.10 -33.57
N LYS A 514 17.68 -6.02 -33.62
CA LYS A 514 19.12 -6.04 -33.43
C LYS A 514 19.57 -5.80 -32.00
N LYS A 515 18.64 -5.64 -31.05
CA LYS A 515 18.95 -5.34 -29.65
C LYS A 515 19.11 -6.61 -28.84
N ASP A 516 20.06 -6.58 -27.93
CA ASP A 516 20.11 -7.53 -26.81
C ASP A 516 19.69 -6.78 -25.54
N PHE A 517 18.51 -7.07 -25.08
CA PHE A 517 17.88 -6.42 -23.90
C PHE A 517 18.56 -6.80 -22.58
N ARG A 518 19.47 -7.78 -22.61
CA ARG A 518 20.26 -8.26 -21.47
C ARG A 518 21.59 -7.52 -21.31
N THR A 519 21.97 -6.68 -22.27
CA THR A 519 23.25 -5.96 -22.26
C THR A 519 23.40 -5.10 -21.02
N VAL A 520 24.58 -5.22 -20.37
CA VAL A 520 24.96 -4.39 -19.23
C VAL A 520 25.98 -3.34 -19.65
N SER A 521 26.02 -2.23 -18.93
CA SER A 521 26.99 -1.15 -19.20
C SER A 521 28.40 -1.58 -18.86
N THR A 522 29.33 -1.16 -19.71
CA THR A 522 30.78 -1.27 -19.49
C THR A 522 31.39 0.06 -19.02
N ASP A 523 30.60 1.14 -18.98
CA ASP A 523 31.04 2.44 -18.48
C ASP A 523 31.42 2.30 -17.00
N PRO A 524 32.58 2.82 -16.56
CA PRO A 524 33.00 2.78 -15.17
C PRO A 524 31.99 3.39 -14.17
N LYS A 525 31.18 4.36 -14.63
CA LYS A 525 30.18 5.04 -13.77
C LYS A 525 28.98 4.17 -13.42
N ASP A 526 28.63 3.23 -14.29
CA ASP A 526 27.45 2.40 -14.16
C ASP A 526 27.71 0.95 -14.62
N LYS A 527 28.95 0.51 -14.46
CA LYS A 527 29.41 -0.82 -14.84
C LYS A 527 28.54 -1.93 -14.23
N GLY A 528 28.08 -2.82 -15.09
CA GLY A 528 27.24 -3.94 -14.69
C GLY A 528 25.75 -3.61 -14.59
N ILE A 529 25.35 -2.34 -14.67
CA ILE A 529 23.95 -1.94 -14.73
C ILE A 529 23.39 -2.26 -16.11
N ARG A 530 22.22 -2.87 -16.19
CA ARG A 530 21.53 -3.16 -17.45
C ARG A 530 21.23 -1.87 -18.20
N ILE A 531 21.59 -1.81 -19.51
CA ILE A 531 21.43 -0.60 -20.33
C ILE A 531 19.95 -0.29 -20.54
N ASP A 532 19.14 -1.33 -20.75
CA ASP A 532 17.70 -1.20 -20.95
C ASP A 532 16.98 -1.25 -19.61
N TRP A 533 16.14 -0.25 -19.34
CA TRP A 533 15.26 -0.26 -18.17
C TRP A 533 14.05 -1.18 -18.35
N LEU A 534 13.87 -1.76 -19.55
CA LEU A 534 12.77 -2.67 -19.91
C LEU A 534 11.38 -2.04 -19.73
N GLY A 535 11.28 -0.78 -20.07
CA GLY A 535 10.04 0.00 -20.11
C GLY A 535 10.31 1.35 -20.76
N ASN A 536 9.32 1.91 -21.44
CA ASN A 536 9.45 3.23 -22.09
C ASN A 536 8.71 4.36 -21.38
N ASP A 537 7.99 4.03 -20.33
CA ASP A 537 7.26 4.97 -19.46
C ASP A 537 6.15 5.80 -20.16
N LYS A 538 5.72 5.39 -21.34
CA LYS A 538 4.66 6.06 -22.08
C LYS A 538 3.27 5.75 -21.51
N LEU A 539 2.39 6.72 -21.60
CA LEU A 539 0.97 6.58 -21.29
C LEU A 539 0.25 5.82 -22.40
N ILE A 540 -0.38 4.72 -22.07
CA ILE A 540 -1.12 3.85 -22.99
C ILE A 540 -2.59 3.87 -22.59
N PRO A 541 -3.53 4.14 -23.53
CA PRO A 541 -4.96 4.09 -23.23
C PRO A 541 -5.39 2.72 -22.74
N VAL A 542 -6.26 2.66 -21.75
CA VAL A 542 -6.80 1.39 -21.23
C VAL A 542 -7.50 0.58 -22.30
N SER A 543 -8.20 1.26 -23.21
CA SER A 543 -8.84 0.63 -24.39
C SER A 543 -7.85 -0.06 -25.33
N GLU A 544 -6.61 0.40 -25.37
CA GLU A 544 -5.51 -0.23 -26.13
C GLU A 544 -4.89 -1.39 -25.35
N VAL A 545 -4.65 -1.20 -24.06
CA VAL A 545 -4.11 -2.26 -23.17
C VAL A 545 -5.12 -3.39 -23.01
N ALA A 546 -6.41 -3.07 -22.98
CA ALA A 546 -7.53 -3.98 -22.78
C ALA A 546 -7.44 -4.73 -21.43
N THR A 547 -7.03 -4.02 -20.39
CA THR A 547 -7.02 -4.49 -18.99
C THR A 547 -8.16 -3.86 -18.19
N ASN A 548 -8.31 -4.26 -16.93
CA ASN A 548 -9.28 -3.65 -16.03
C ASN A 548 -9.10 -2.13 -15.96
N ARG A 549 -10.18 -1.41 -16.20
CA ARG A 549 -10.18 0.04 -16.31
C ARG A 549 -10.47 0.78 -15.00
N SER A 550 -11.02 0.05 -14.00
CA SER A 550 -11.50 0.68 -12.77
C SER A 550 -10.42 1.48 -12.08
N ARG A 551 -9.21 0.95 -11.98
CA ARG A 551 -8.07 1.64 -11.38
C ARG A 551 -7.70 2.92 -12.11
N ALA A 552 -7.61 2.88 -13.42
CA ALA A 552 -7.23 4.03 -14.25
C ALA A 552 -8.31 5.12 -14.32
N LEU A 553 -9.58 4.77 -14.09
CA LEU A 553 -10.71 5.69 -14.10
C LEU A 553 -11.04 6.25 -12.73
N HIS A 554 -10.76 5.51 -11.67
CA HIS A 554 -11.14 5.84 -10.28
C HIS A 554 -9.95 6.28 -9.44
N SER A 555 -8.85 6.65 -10.07
CA SER A 555 -7.71 7.21 -9.36
C SER A 555 -8.04 8.60 -8.79
N ASN A 556 -7.38 8.96 -7.71
CA ASN A 556 -7.52 10.26 -7.05
C ASN A 556 -6.90 11.44 -7.82
N HIS A 557 -6.77 11.34 -9.15
CA HIS A 557 -6.30 12.43 -10.00
C HIS A 557 -7.36 13.50 -10.29
N MET A 558 -8.46 13.48 -9.57
CA MET A 558 -9.47 14.52 -9.69
C MET A 558 -8.92 15.87 -9.27
N LYS A 559 -9.40 16.92 -9.97
CA LYS A 559 -9.03 18.29 -9.68
C LYS A 559 -9.23 18.61 -8.19
N GLY A 560 -8.19 19.14 -7.58
CA GLY A 560 -8.17 19.51 -6.16
C GLY A 560 -7.82 18.36 -5.21
N ARG A 561 -7.46 17.17 -5.70
CA ARG A 561 -6.97 16.08 -4.86
C ARG A 561 -5.46 16.12 -4.70
N VAL A 562 -4.96 15.55 -3.60
CA VAL A 562 -3.53 15.52 -3.28
C VAL A 562 -2.69 14.95 -4.42
N TRP A 563 -3.19 13.93 -5.09
CA TRP A 563 -2.49 13.30 -6.20
C TRP A 563 -2.37 14.20 -7.43
N GLU A 564 -3.31 15.11 -7.63
CA GLU A 564 -3.21 16.12 -8.69
C GLU A 564 -1.98 17.02 -8.50
N GLU A 565 -1.57 17.26 -7.27
CA GLU A 565 -0.40 18.11 -6.98
C GLU A 565 0.92 17.43 -7.33
N TYR A 566 0.97 16.11 -7.21
CA TYR A 566 2.14 15.29 -7.51
C TYR A 566 2.08 14.61 -8.87
N GLY A 567 0.97 14.70 -9.57
CA GLY A 567 0.81 14.11 -10.89
C GLY A 567 1.47 14.94 -11.99
N SER A 568 1.89 14.27 -13.08
CA SER A 568 2.49 14.95 -14.24
C SER A 568 1.48 15.84 -14.96
N GLU A 569 1.95 16.96 -15.47
CA GLU A 569 1.11 17.85 -16.28
C GLU A 569 0.77 17.22 -17.62
N SER A 570 1.67 16.43 -18.17
CA SER A 570 1.44 15.67 -19.42
C SER A 570 0.27 14.71 -19.26
N LEU A 571 0.07 14.07 -18.10
CA LEU A 571 -1.11 13.26 -17.83
C LEU A 571 -2.35 14.13 -17.63
N ARG A 572 -2.25 15.21 -16.86
CA ARG A 572 -3.37 16.09 -16.58
C ARG A 572 -3.91 16.79 -17.84
N ALA A 573 -3.03 17.13 -18.75
CA ALA A 573 -3.38 17.76 -20.03
C ALA A 573 -4.02 16.80 -21.03
N LYS A 574 -3.87 15.47 -20.86
CA LYS A 574 -4.49 14.51 -21.77
C LYS A 574 -6.00 14.50 -21.61
N PRO A 575 -6.75 14.44 -22.71
CA PRO A 575 -8.16 14.10 -22.66
C PRO A 575 -8.32 12.68 -22.08
N GLY A 576 -9.46 12.40 -21.47
CA GLY A 576 -9.81 11.03 -21.11
C GLY A 576 -9.78 10.10 -22.31
N ASP A 577 -9.59 8.79 -22.11
CA ASP A 577 -9.62 7.81 -23.19
C ASP A 577 -11.00 7.88 -23.89
N PRO A 578 -11.08 8.29 -25.19
CA PRO A 578 -12.36 8.54 -25.88
C PRO A 578 -13.18 7.27 -26.09
N GLN A 579 -12.59 6.09 -25.94
CA GLN A 579 -13.28 4.82 -26.09
C GLN A 579 -13.97 4.36 -24.79
N LEU A 580 -13.57 4.95 -23.66
CA LEU A 580 -14.20 4.69 -22.37
C LEU A 580 -15.38 5.65 -22.19
N LYS A 581 -16.57 5.19 -22.56
CA LYS A 581 -17.82 5.96 -22.44
C LYS A 581 -18.37 6.05 -21.03
N GLU A 582 -17.55 5.83 -20.02
CA GLU A 582 -17.97 5.82 -18.63
C GLU A 582 -17.71 7.15 -17.95
N PRO A 583 -18.52 7.49 -16.92
CA PRO A 583 -18.21 8.65 -16.11
C PRO A 583 -16.91 8.40 -15.38
N SER A 584 -15.93 9.21 -15.68
CA SER A 584 -14.65 9.24 -15.00
C SER A 584 -14.80 9.98 -13.68
N ASP A 585 -14.41 9.35 -12.57
CA ASP A 585 -14.30 10.01 -11.27
C ASP A 585 -12.95 10.73 -11.11
N GLY A 586 -12.27 11.01 -12.21
CA GLY A 586 -11.06 11.81 -12.28
C GLY A 586 -9.87 11.14 -12.93
N GLY A 587 -9.83 9.83 -12.99
CA GLY A 587 -8.84 9.10 -13.76
C GLY A 587 -9.03 9.32 -15.26
N ARG A 588 -7.93 9.37 -16.00
CA ARG A 588 -7.93 9.64 -17.43
C ARG A 588 -8.01 8.39 -18.29
N GLY A 589 -7.97 7.21 -17.70
CA GLY A 589 -8.03 5.95 -18.41
C GLY A 589 -6.71 5.56 -19.09
N TYR A 590 -5.58 5.84 -18.48
CA TYR A 590 -4.26 5.47 -19.00
C TYR A 590 -3.50 4.64 -17.98
N TYR A 591 -2.63 3.76 -18.49
CA TYR A 591 -1.60 3.07 -17.73
C TYR A 591 -0.21 3.42 -18.26
N ARG A 592 0.80 3.35 -17.40
CA ARG A 592 2.20 3.30 -17.81
C ARG A 592 2.68 1.86 -17.74
N ASN A 593 3.54 1.48 -18.69
CA ASN A 593 4.15 0.17 -18.65
C ASN A 593 5.14 0.06 -17.49
N ILE A 594 5.26 -1.14 -16.95
CA ILE A 594 6.20 -1.47 -15.89
C ILE A 594 7.50 -1.98 -16.49
N SER A 595 8.61 -1.77 -15.76
CA SER A 595 9.86 -2.48 -16.03
C SER A 595 9.69 -3.99 -15.86
N LEU A 596 10.26 -4.76 -16.77
CA LEU A 596 10.29 -6.22 -16.72
C LEU A 596 11.56 -6.77 -16.05
N LEU A 597 12.35 -5.92 -15.40
CA LEU A 597 13.50 -6.36 -14.62
C LEU A 597 13.05 -7.31 -13.52
N SER A 598 13.73 -8.45 -13.40
CA SER A 598 13.46 -9.46 -12.36
C SER A 598 12.03 -10.02 -12.39
N LEU A 599 11.39 -10.04 -13.55
CA LEU A 599 9.99 -10.44 -13.69
C LEU A 599 9.69 -11.82 -13.07
N TRP A 600 10.64 -12.76 -13.15
CA TRP A 600 10.50 -14.09 -12.57
C TRP A 600 10.25 -14.12 -11.06
N ALA A 601 10.65 -13.05 -10.35
CA ALA A 601 10.54 -12.93 -8.89
C ALA A 601 9.27 -12.22 -8.43
N TYR A 602 8.51 -11.56 -9.33
CA TYR A 602 7.43 -10.65 -8.99
C TYR A 602 6.02 -11.12 -9.38
N ALA A 603 5.88 -12.40 -9.71
CA ALA A 603 4.56 -12.97 -9.93
C ALA A 603 3.75 -13.09 -8.62
N PRO A 604 2.40 -12.99 -8.68
CA PRO A 604 1.51 -12.73 -9.81
C PRO A 604 1.61 -11.31 -10.39
N PHE A 605 1.04 -11.09 -11.56
CA PHE A 605 1.21 -9.86 -12.33
C PHE A 605 0.00 -8.92 -12.30
N MET A 606 0.19 -7.75 -12.88
CA MET A 606 -0.75 -6.65 -12.99
C MET A 606 -1.11 -6.02 -11.63
N HIS A 607 -1.91 -4.95 -11.67
CA HIS A 607 -2.41 -4.35 -10.43
C HIS A 607 -3.28 -5.35 -9.65
N ASN A 608 -3.26 -5.26 -8.35
CA ASN A 608 -3.96 -6.17 -7.43
C ASN A 608 -3.61 -7.67 -7.63
N ASN A 609 -2.42 -7.99 -8.13
CA ASN A 609 -2.02 -9.37 -8.47
C ASN A 609 -3.09 -10.10 -9.31
N ALA A 610 -3.70 -9.37 -10.24
CA ALA A 610 -4.91 -9.83 -10.92
C ALA A 610 -4.67 -10.98 -11.87
N VAL A 611 -3.45 -11.15 -12.38
CA VAL A 611 -3.09 -12.16 -13.39
C VAL A 611 -2.10 -13.16 -12.84
N GLY A 612 -2.52 -14.40 -12.76
CA GLY A 612 -1.77 -15.52 -12.21
C GLY A 612 -2.61 -16.33 -11.23
N PRO A 613 -2.04 -17.39 -10.66
CA PRO A 613 -2.71 -18.17 -9.62
C PRO A 613 -3.08 -17.30 -8.42
N GLU A 614 -4.15 -17.64 -7.75
CA GLU A 614 -4.44 -17.10 -6.43
C GLU A 614 -3.43 -17.70 -5.43
N VAL A 615 -2.74 -16.86 -4.69
CA VAL A 615 -1.77 -17.30 -3.71
C VAL A 615 -2.47 -17.52 -2.37
N CYS A 616 -2.21 -18.63 -1.71
CA CYS A 616 -2.71 -18.95 -0.37
C CYS A 616 -1.57 -19.27 0.60
N GLY A 617 -1.92 -19.37 1.88
CA GLY A 617 -0.96 -19.55 2.95
C GLY A 617 -0.39 -20.95 3.05
N GLY A 618 -1.05 -21.81 3.84
CA GLY A 618 -0.53 -23.12 4.21
C GLY A 618 -1.11 -24.30 3.46
N SER A 619 -2.28 -24.16 2.81
CA SER A 619 -2.99 -25.26 2.15
C SER A 619 -3.66 -24.80 0.86
N PRO A 620 -3.69 -25.63 -0.19
CA PRO A 620 -4.44 -25.36 -1.41
C PRO A 620 -5.95 -25.16 -1.18
N ASP A 621 -6.47 -25.63 -0.06
CA ASP A 621 -7.88 -25.50 0.32
C ASP A 621 -8.13 -24.28 1.20
N ASP A 622 -7.09 -23.49 1.52
CA ASP A 622 -7.20 -22.26 2.31
C ASP A 622 -7.64 -21.10 1.44
N HIS A 623 -8.87 -21.13 1.00
CA HIS A 623 -9.47 -20.09 0.19
C HIS A 623 -9.95 -18.93 1.05
N TYR A 624 -9.60 -17.71 0.64
CA TYR A 624 -10.12 -16.49 1.26
C TYR A 624 -11.53 -16.18 0.83
N HIS A 625 -11.85 -16.56 -0.37
CA HIS A 625 -13.00 -16.10 -1.09
C HIS A 625 -13.95 -17.29 -1.25
N SER A 626 -15.08 -17.19 -0.62
CA SER A 626 -16.13 -18.16 -0.80
C SER A 626 -17.48 -17.46 -0.54
N PRO A 627 -18.45 -17.64 -1.41
CA PRO A 627 -18.42 -18.40 -2.66
C PRO A 627 -17.71 -17.63 -3.79
N TYR A 628 -17.05 -18.36 -4.68
CA TYR A 628 -16.65 -17.83 -5.99
C TYR A 628 -17.85 -17.78 -6.89
N VAL A 629 -17.95 -16.72 -7.68
CA VAL A 629 -19.03 -16.53 -8.64
C VAL A 629 -18.48 -16.23 -10.02
N ASP A 630 -19.24 -16.59 -11.04
CA ASP A 630 -18.96 -16.20 -12.42
C ASP A 630 -19.27 -14.71 -12.67
N THR A 631 -19.08 -14.24 -13.89
CA THR A 631 -19.35 -12.85 -14.30
C THR A 631 -20.82 -12.46 -14.18
N GLU A 632 -21.72 -13.44 -14.14
CA GLU A 632 -23.16 -13.24 -14.01
C GLU A 632 -23.60 -13.27 -12.53
N GLY A 633 -22.71 -13.67 -11.64
CA GLY A 633 -22.96 -13.75 -10.19
C GLY A 633 -23.50 -15.11 -9.75
N LYS A 634 -23.39 -16.15 -10.59
CA LYS A 634 -23.75 -17.52 -10.20
C LYS A 634 -22.60 -18.17 -9.45
N PRO A 635 -22.83 -18.83 -8.33
CA PRO A 635 -21.79 -19.57 -7.62
C PRO A 635 -21.13 -20.62 -8.49
N LEU A 636 -19.81 -20.67 -8.48
CA LEU A 636 -19.04 -21.75 -9.09
C LEU A 636 -19.23 -23.04 -8.29
N ALA A 637 -19.28 -24.17 -8.98
CA ALA A 637 -19.44 -25.51 -8.35
C ALA A 637 -18.29 -25.83 -7.37
N SER A 638 -17.09 -25.34 -7.69
CA SER A 638 -15.92 -25.43 -6.81
C SER A 638 -15.01 -24.22 -7.06
N PRO A 639 -14.39 -23.66 -6.00
CA PRO A 639 -13.36 -22.65 -6.20
C PRO A 639 -12.14 -23.27 -6.90
N PRO A 640 -11.39 -22.47 -7.68
CA PRO A 640 -10.12 -22.94 -8.21
C PRO A 640 -9.15 -23.19 -7.03
N PRO A 641 -8.28 -24.21 -7.10
CA PRO A 641 -7.28 -24.45 -6.07
C PRO A 641 -6.35 -23.25 -5.96
N CYS A 642 -6.01 -22.85 -4.74
CA CYS A 642 -5.08 -21.79 -4.54
C CYS A 642 -3.62 -22.32 -4.57
N TRP A 643 -2.70 -21.42 -4.85
CA TRP A 643 -1.28 -21.68 -4.95
C TRP A 643 -0.60 -21.43 -3.60
N VAL A 644 -0.09 -22.46 -2.96
CA VAL A 644 0.71 -22.30 -1.73
C VAL A 644 2.00 -21.55 -2.06
N PHE A 645 2.23 -20.41 -1.40
CA PHE A 645 3.40 -19.59 -1.67
C PHE A 645 4.67 -20.28 -1.17
N ASP A 646 5.59 -20.55 -2.10
CA ASP A 646 6.92 -21.07 -1.85
C ASP A 646 7.94 -19.95 -2.15
N PRO A 647 8.64 -19.39 -1.14
CA PRO A 647 9.61 -18.31 -1.34
C PRO A 647 10.91 -18.76 -2.02
N SER A 648 11.13 -20.06 -2.18
CA SER A 648 12.33 -20.59 -2.84
C SER A 648 12.43 -20.09 -4.28
N VAL A 649 13.65 -20.13 -4.83
CA VAL A 649 13.91 -19.75 -6.24
C VAL A 649 13.02 -20.53 -7.19
N GLU A 650 12.92 -21.85 -6.98
CA GLU A 650 12.11 -22.71 -7.85
C GLU A 650 10.61 -22.55 -7.61
N GLY A 651 10.18 -22.25 -6.38
CA GLY A 651 8.80 -21.91 -6.07
C GLY A 651 8.35 -20.65 -6.80
N ARG A 652 9.16 -19.59 -6.72
CA ARG A 652 8.93 -18.33 -7.45
C ARG A 652 8.94 -18.54 -8.97
N PHE A 653 9.88 -19.32 -9.49
CA PHE A 653 9.97 -19.60 -10.92
C PHE A 653 8.77 -20.39 -11.44
N LYS A 654 8.26 -21.33 -10.65
CA LYS A 654 7.01 -22.06 -10.98
C LYS A 654 5.82 -21.09 -11.01
N LEU A 655 5.70 -20.21 -10.00
CA LEU A 655 4.63 -19.20 -9.94
C LEU A 655 4.73 -18.22 -11.12
N TYR A 656 5.94 -17.81 -11.49
CA TYR A 656 6.22 -17.00 -12.67
C TYR A 656 5.68 -17.68 -13.94
N LYS A 657 6.05 -18.94 -14.20
CA LYS A 657 5.57 -19.68 -15.39
C LYS A 657 4.05 -19.78 -15.43
N ALA A 658 3.42 -20.07 -14.30
CA ALA A 658 1.97 -20.14 -14.21
C ALA A 658 1.32 -18.78 -14.48
N SER A 659 1.91 -17.70 -13.98
CA SER A 659 1.43 -16.33 -14.19
C SER A 659 1.63 -15.85 -15.63
N MET A 660 2.76 -16.19 -16.26
CA MET A 660 2.99 -15.95 -17.69
C MET A 660 1.96 -16.69 -18.55
N LYS A 661 1.69 -17.96 -18.22
CA LYS A 661 0.66 -18.73 -18.91
C LYS A 661 -0.71 -18.07 -18.80
N ALA A 662 -1.09 -17.59 -17.62
CA ALA A 662 -2.34 -16.85 -17.42
C ALA A 662 -2.34 -15.50 -18.16
N LEU A 663 -1.21 -14.78 -18.23
CA LEU A 663 -1.10 -13.51 -18.93
C LEU A 663 -1.28 -13.66 -20.44
N LEU A 664 -0.66 -14.67 -21.03
CA LEU A 664 -0.66 -14.89 -22.48
C LEU A 664 -1.86 -15.73 -22.96
N ASN A 665 -2.63 -16.33 -22.06
CA ASN A 665 -3.79 -17.19 -22.39
C ASN A 665 -5.01 -16.78 -21.56
N PRO A 666 -5.90 -15.95 -22.09
CA PRO A 666 -7.10 -15.48 -21.35
C PRO A 666 -7.93 -16.61 -20.74
N SER A 667 -8.05 -17.74 -21.45
CA SER A 667 -8.79 -18.93 -21.00
C SER A 667 -8.18 -19.62 -19.76
N GLN A 668 -6.94 -19.31 -19.42
CA GLN A 668 -6.23 -19.85 -18.26
C GLN A 668 -6.31 -18.91 -17.04
N ARG A 669 -6.91 -17.74 -17.19
CA ARG A 669 -7.04 -16.76 -16.13
C ARG A 669 -8.13 -17.22 -15.15
N ILE A 670 -7.78 -17.19 -13.87
CA ILE A 670 -8.71 -17.52 -12.82
C ILE A 670 -9.64 -16.32 -12.59
N PRO A 671 -10.97 -16.51 -12.62
CA PRO A 671 -11.91 -15.46 -12.28
C PRO A 671 -11.64 -14.90 -10.89
N LYS A 672 -11.55 -13.57 -10.76
CA LYS A 672 -11.40 -12.93 -9.46
C LYS A 672 -12.74 -12.56 -8.82
N VAL A 673 -13.81 -12.59 -9.56
CA VAL A 673 -15.13 -12.24 -9.05
C VAL A 673 -15.55 -13.23 -8.00
N THR A 674 -15.67 -12.75 -6.78
CA THR A 674 -16.13 -13.52 -5.63
C THR A 674 -17.45 -12.98 -5.14
N GLY A 675 -18.26 -13.83 -4.58
CA GLY A 675 -19.56 -13.47 -4.02
C GLY A 675 -19.48 -13.21 -2.52
N PHE A 676 -20.44 -12.49 -2.00
CA PHE A 676 -20.62 -12.35 -0.56
C PHE A 676 -20.76 -13.71 0.10
N ASN A 677 -20.00 -13.95 1.14
CA ASN A 677 -20.09 -15.18 1.94
C ASN A 677 -21.06 -15.04 3.13
N SER A 678 -21.64 -13.86 3.30
CA SER A 678 -22.66 -13.57 4.30
C SER A 678 -23.69 -12.60 3.72
N GLU A 679 -24.91 -12.67 4.21
CA GLU A 679 -25.94 -11.69 3.89
C GLU A 679 -25.57 -10.35 4.49
N VAL A 680 -25.72 -9.28 3.71
CA VAL A 680 -25.46 -7.90 4.12
C VAL A 680 -26.70 -7.05 3.92
N THR A 681 -27.14 -6.40 4.98
CA THR A 681 -28.23 -5.41 4.94
C THR A 681 -27.68 -4.01 5.08
N ILE A 682 -28.01 -3.15 4.12
CA ILE A 682 -27.62 -1.75 4.09
C ILE A 682 -28.89 -0.89 4.27
N ARG A 683 -28.92 -0.04 5.30
CA ARG A 683 -30.01 0.91 5.52
C ARG A 683 -29.65 2.27 4.92
N LEU A 684 -30.48 2.78 4.00
CA LEU A 684 -30.18 4.02 3.27
C LEU A 684 -30.32 5.31 4.08
N PHE A 685 -31.11 5.33 5.13
CA PHE A 685 -31.34 6.54 5.93
C PHE A 685 -31.51 6.28 7.43
N PRO A 686 -30.48 5.78 8.15
CA PRO A 686 -30.64 5.40 9.56
C PRO A 686 -30.83 6.59 10.54
N LYS A 687 -30.81 7.85 10.08
CA LYS A 687 -30.77 9.03 10.95
C LYS A 687 -31.66 10.19 10.53
N LEU A 688 -32.65 9.98 9.69
CA LEU A 688 -33.61 11.04 9.38
C LEU A 688 -34.83 10.96 10.31
N GLY A 689 -34.70 11.52 11.52
CA GLY A 689 -35.86 11.86 12.37
C GLY A 689 -35.97 11.11 13.69
N ASP A 690 -36.82 11.59 14.51
CA ASP A 690 -37.20 11.12 15.85
C ASP A 690 -38.15 9.90 15.84
N GLY A 691 -37.89 8.90 14.98
CA GLY A 691 -38.67 7.65 14.91
C GLY A 691 -40.00 7.71 14.15
N LYS A 692 -40.46 8.89 13.76
CA LYS A 692 -41.72 9.02 12.96
C LYS A 692 -41.50 8.99 11.46
N ILE A 693 -40.33 9.51 10.97
CA ILE A 693 -39.96 9.48 9.56
C ILE A 693 -39.32 8.16 9.18
N GLU A 694 -38.67 7.46 10.11
CA GLU A 694 -38.06 6.13 9.88
C GLU A 694 -39.08 5.08 9.40
N ARG A 695 -40.33 5.19 9.81
CA ARG A 695 -41.39 4.24 9.34
C ARG A 695 -41.77 4.45 7.88
N PHE A 696 -41.48 5.60 7.28
CA PHE A 696 -41.81 5.89 5.89
C PHE A 696 -40.65 5.72 4.91
N ILE A 697 -39.40 5.71 5.37
CA ILE A 697 -38.19 5.72 4.54
C ILE A 697 -37.18 4.61 4.99
N ASP A 698 -37.64 3.62 5.74
CA ASP A 698 -36.77 2.47 6.09
C ASP A 698 -36.52 1.61 4.83
N THR A 699 -35.67 2.10 3.97
CA THR A 699 -35.19 1.36 2.80
C THR A 699 -33.94 0.59 3.15
N ALA A 700 -34.12 -0.65 3.58
CA ALA A 700 -33.03 -1.60 3.73
C ALA A 700 -32.77 -2.28 2.39
N ILE A 701 -31.54 -2.20 1.89
CA ILE A 701 -31.07 -3.00 0.74
C ILE A 701 -30.45 -4.27 1.29
N LEU A 702 -31.01 -5.40 0.92
CA LEU A 702 -30.49 -6.71 1.26
C LEU A 702 -29.62 -7.24 0.13
N PHE A 703 -28.38 -7.58 0.43
CA PHE A 703 -27.46 -8.26 -0.48
C PHE A 703 -27.31 -9.71 -0.04
N PRO A 704 -27.86 -10.66 -0.80
CA PRO A 704 -27.78 -12.06 -0.44
C PRO A 704 -26.37 -12.63 -0.61
N VAL A 705 -26.12 -13.79 0.00
CA VAL A 705 -24.93 -14.60 -0.25
C VAL A 705 -24.81 -14.86 -1.75
N GLY A 706 -23.59 -14.80 -2.27
CA GLY A 706 -23.32 -14.93 -3.70
C GLY A 706 -23.38 -13.61 -4.49
N THR A 707 -23.81 -12.50 -3.87
CA THR A 707 -23.73 -11.20 -4.53
C THR A 707 -22.29 -10.89 -4.89
N PRO A 708 -21.96 -10.61 -6.17
CA PRO A 708 -20.60 -10.28 -6.56
C PRO A 708 -20.08 -9.02 -5.85
N ALA A 709 -19.00 -9.16 -5.08
CA ALA A 709 -18.44 -8.05 -4.29
C ALA A 709 -18.04 -6.86 -5.16
N ALA A 710 -17.49 -7.13 -6.34
CA ALA A 710 -17.11 -6.11 -7.31
C ALA A 710 -18.26 -5.24 -7.80
N ARG A 711 -19.51 -5.69 -7.70
CA ARG A 711 -20.69 -4.91 -8.14
C ARG A 711 -21.15 -3.86 -7.14
N ILE A 712 -20.67 -3.88 -5.91
CA ILE A 712 -21.17 -3.02 -4.82
C ILE A 712 -20.24 -1.85 -4.53
N GLY A 713 -18.96 -1.99 -4.80
CA GLY A 713 -18.04 -0.89 -4.72
C GLY A 713 -18.48 0.27 -5.63
N ASN A 714 -18.26 1.51 -5.19
CA ASN A 714 -18.61 2.72 -5.95
C ASN A 714 -20.08 2.86 -6.34
N PHE A 715 -20.98 2.23 -5.59
CA PHE A 715 -22.40 2.31 -5.87
C PHE A 715 -22.95 3.71 -5.57
N ARG A 716 -23.49 4.38 -6.58
CA ARG A 716 -23.99 5.76 -6.52
C ARG A 716 -25.41 5.81 -5.94
N HIS A 717 -25.58 5.44 -4.72
CA HIS A 717 -26.90 5.37 -4.11
C HIS A 717 -27.60 6.72 -3.96
N LYS A 718 -26.88 7.83 -3.72
CA LYS A 718 -27.47 9.18 -3.67
C LYS A 718 -28.03 9.59 -5.03
N GLU A 719 -27.29 9.27 -6.09
CA GLU A 719 -27.73 9.50 -7.46
C GLU A 719 -28.98 8.65 -7.76
N LEU A 720 -28.94 7.35 -7.40
CA LEU A 720 -30.11 6.48 -7.56
C LEU A 720 -31.34 7.02 -6.81
N VAL A 721 -31.19 7.40 -5.55
CA VAL A 721 -32.32 7.95 -4.78
C VAL A 721 -32.84 9.26 -5.39
N GLY A 722 -31.92 10.15 -5.80
CA GLY A 722 -32.31 11.38 -6.49
C GLY A 722 -33.06 11.11 -7.79
N ASP A 723 -32.61 10.13 -8.54
CA ASP A 723 -33.24 9.74 -9.81
C ASP A 723 -34.59 9.05 -9.62
N LEU A 724 -34.74 8.22 -8.60
CA LEU A 724 -36.03 7.62 -8.24
C LEU A 724 -37.07 8.70 -7.83
N VAL A 725 -36.63 9.75 -7.16
CA VAL A 725 -37.47 10.92 -6.86
C VAL A 725 -37.78 11.67 -8.16
N MET A 726 -36.77 11.98 -9.00
CA MET A 726 -36.98 12.67 -10.28
C MET A 726 -37.89 11.90 -11.21
N ALA A 727 -37.78 10.59 -11.27
CA ALA A 727 -38.65 9.73 -12.09
C ALA A 727 -40.15 9.90 -11.78
N ARG A 728 -40.49 10.35 -10.56
CA ARG A 728 -41.87 10.60 -10.12
C ARG A 728 -42.28 12.06 -10.17
N VAL A 729 -41.35 12.96 -9.95
CA VAL A 729 -41.65 14.40 -9.80
C VAL A 729 -41.40 15.16 -11.10
N ASP A 730 -40.35 14.79 -11.83
CA ASP A 730 -39.91 15.47 -13.06
C ASP A 730 -39.20 14.50 -13.99
N PHE A 731 -39.98 13.65 -14.68
CA PHE A 731 -39.44 12.64 -15.59
C PHE A 731 -38.70 13.25 -16.81
N ASP A 732 -39.14 14.43 -17.27
CA ASP A 732 -38.46 15.10 -18.40
C ASP A 732 -37.04 15.51 -18.02
N LYS A 733 -36.84 16.00 -16.79
CA LYS A 733 -35.53 16.35 -16.27
C LYS A 733 -34.62 15.12 -16.09
N LEU A 734 -35.17 14.02 -15.63
CA LEU A 734 -34.46 12.74 -15.58
C LEU A 734 -34.05 12.27 -16.97
N THR A 735 -34.97 12.36 -17.93
CA THR A 735 -34.71 12.00 -19.33
C THR A 735 -33.62 12.89 -19.93
N ALA A 736 -33.71 14.21 -19.75
CA ALA A 736 -32.71 15.15 -20.23
C ALA A 736 -31.32 14.85 -19.64
N LYS A 737 -31.24 14.53 -18.36
CA LYS A 737 -29.99 14.13 -17.68
C LYS A 737 -29.33 12.95 -18.41
N TYR A 738 -30.09 11.89 -18.67
CA TYR A 738 -29.52 10.67 -19.24
C TYR A 738 -29.31 10.75 -20.74
N VAL A 739 -30.16 11.51 -21.46
CA VAL A 739 -29.92 11.83 -22.86
C VAL A 739 -28.64 12.62 -23.07
N GLY A 740 -28.37 13.60 -22.18
CA GLY A 740 -27.12 14.36 -22.20
C GLY A 740 -25.88 13.50 -21.96
N ARG A 741 -26.02 12.43 -21.14
CA ARG A 741 -24.91 11.56 -20.71
C ARG A 741 -24.66 10.39 -21.67
N TYR A 742 -25.69 9.78 -22.20
CA TYR A 742 -25.59 8.52 -22.96
C TYR A 742 -26.16 8.63 -24.41
N GLY A 743 -26.58 9.80 -24.84
CA GLY A 743 -27.21 10.02 -26.12
C GLY A 743 -28.71 9.74 -26.10
N PRO A 744 -29.43 10.14 -27.19
CA PRO A 744 -30.90 10.18 -27.22
C PRO A 744 -31.57 8.81 -26.94
N GLU A 745 -31.11 7.76 -27.62
CA GLU A 745 -31.77 6.45 -27.52
C GLU A 745 -31.48 5.77 -26.16
N LYS A 746 -30.20 5.60 -25.84
CA LYS A 746 -29.77 4.93 -24.58
C LYS A 746 -30.21 5.72 -23.35
N GLY A 747 -30.16 7.07 -23.42
CA GLY A 747 -30.56 7.92 -22.29
C GLY A 747 -32.06 7.84 -22.01
N LYS A 748 -32.93 7.83 -23.02
CA LYS A 748 -34.37 7.64 -22.86
C LYS A 748 -34.68 6.25 -22.28
N GLN A 749 -34.02 5.22 -22.78
CA GLN A 749 -34.22 3.86 -22.30
C GLN A 749 -33.84 3.75 -20.79
N ILE A 750 -32.70 4.31 -20.37
CA ILE A 750 -32.28 4.34 -18.97
C ILE A 750 -33.31 5.07 -18.11
N ALA A 751 -33.72 6.27 -18.50
CA ALA A 751 -34.71 7.06 -17.76
C ALA A 751 -36.03 6.29 -17.59
N LYS A 752 -36.52 5.64 -18.68
CA LYS A 752 -37.70 4.82 -18.63
C LYS A 752 -37.55 3.61 -17.72
N THR A 753 -36.40 2.92 -17.77
CA THR A 753 -36.12 1.76 -16.89
C THR A 753 -36.13 2.20 -15.42
N ILE A 754 -35.57 3.38 -15.10
CA ILE A 754 -35.61 3.92 -13.74
C ILE A 754 -37.07 4.22 -13.33
N GLN A 755 -37.87 4.79 -14.21
CA GLN A 755 -39.28 5.07 -13.94
C GLN A 755 -40.09 3.78 -13.72
N ASP A 756 -39.96 2.81 -14.62
CA ASP A 756 -40.73 1.57 -14.61
C ASP A 756 -40.36 0.71 -13.39
N LYS A 757 -39.08 0.62 -13.08
CA LYS A 757 -38.55 -0.18 -11.95
C LYS A 757 -38.47 0.59 -10.64
N GLY A 758 -38.67 1.92 -10.65
CA GLY A 758 -38.54 2.76 -9.48
C GLY A 758 -39.45 2.36 -8.32
N THR A 759 -40.66 1.90 -8.61
CA THR A 759 -41.62 1.40 -7.60
C THR A 759 -41.18 0.06 -7.01
N GLU A 760 -40.69 -0.83 -7.85
CA GLU A 760 -40.15 -2.13 -7.44
C GLU A 760 -38.87 -1.96 -6.62
N LEU A 761 -37.96 -1.09 -7.05
CA LEU A 761 -36.72 -0.77 -6.34
C LEU A 761 -36.97 -0.15 -4.95
N LEU A 762 -38.03 0.66 -4.81
CA LEU A 762 -38.42 1.21 -3.52
C LEU A 762 -39.09 0.18 -2.61
N ALA A 763 -39.86 -0.75 -3.21
CA ALA A 763 -40.53 -1.83 -2.47
C ALA A 763 -39.59 -2.99 -2.14
N LYS A 764 -38.63 -3.27 -3.03
CA LYS A 764 -37.61 -4.33 -2.87
C LYS A 764 -36.26 -3.80 -3.32
N PRO A 765 -35.54 -3.05 -2.47
CA PRO A 765 -34.27 -2.42 -2.85
C PRO A 765 -33.20 -3.43 -3.33
N GLY A 766 -33.26 -4.68 -2.87
CA GLY A 766 -32.42 -5.78 -3.37
C GLY A 766 -32.60 -6.07 -4.86
N SER A 767 -33.75 -5.74 -5.45
CA SER A 767 -34.02 -5.95 -6.89
C SER A 767 -33.13 -5.11 -7.81
N ILE A 768 -32.38 -4.15 -7.28
CA ILE A 768 -31.39 -3.41 -8.07
C ILE A 768 -30.31 -4.33 -8.63
N LEU A 769 -30.01 -5.42 -7.97
CA LEU A 769 -29.07 -6.44 -8.46
C LEU A 769 -29.66 -7.23 -9.63
N GLU A 770 -30.98 -7.33 -9.68
CA GLU A 770 -31.76 -7.98 -10.74
C GLU A 770 -32.13 -6.99 -11.85
N ALA A 771 -32.18 -5.70 -11.55
CA ALA A 771 -32.38 -4.66 -12.56
C ALA A 771 -31.23 -4.70 -13.54
N GLY A 772 -31.50 -5.01 -14.79
CA GLY A 772 -30.58 -5.37 -15.86
C GLY A 772 -29.22 -4.65 -15.89
N ALA A 773 -28.32 -5.11 -16.71
CA ALA A 773 -26.94 -4.60 -16.82
C ALA A 773 -26.87 -3.07 -16.94
N GLU A 774 -27.86 -2.47 -17.61
CA GLU A 774 -27.94 -1.02 -17.86
C GLU A 774 -28.00 -0.17 -16.59
N LEU A 775 -28.79 -0.54 -15.60
CA LEU A 775 -28.87 0.20 -14.33
C LEU A 775 -27.65 -0.02 -13.48
N ARG A 776 -27.04 -1.19 -13.52
CA ARG A 776 -25.78 -1.46 -12.83
C ARG A 776 -24.66 -0.60 -13.40
N GLU A 777 -24.57 -0.46 -14.72
CA GLU A 777 -23.61 0.43 -15.36
C GLU A 777 -23.83 1.90 -14.99
N VAL A 778 -25.06 2.29 -14.77
CA VAL A 778 -25.41 3.68 -14.42
C VAL A 778 -25.02 4.02 -13.00
N TYR A 779 -25.23 3.10 -12.03
CA TYR A 779 -25.06 3.40 -10.61
C TYR A 779 -23.86 2.74 -9.97
N SER A 780 -23.14 1.89 -10.66
CA SER A 780 -21.90 1.30 -10.18
C SER A 780 -20.77 1.57 -11.18
N ASN A 781 -19.73 2.19 -10.69
CA ASN A 781 -18.49 2.32 -11.46
C ASN A 781 -17.65 1.03 -11.38
N SER A 782 -17.93 0.17 -10.42
CA SER A 782 -17.42 -1.18 -10.40
C SER A 782 -18.21 -1.99 -11.40
N LEU A 783 -17.64 -2.16 -12.55
CA LEU A 783 -18.17 -3.11 -13.50
C LEU A 783 -18.12 -4.49 -12.86
N ALA A 784 -19.01 -5.37 -13.29
CA ALA A 784 -18.88 -6.80 -13.09
C ALA A 784 -17.63 -7.32 -13.84
N VAL A 785 -16.57 -6.54 -13.85
CA VAL A 785 -15.35 -6.86 -14.58
C VAL A 785 -14.47 -7.67 -13.67
N ILE A 786 -14.10 -8.79 -14.17
CA ILE A 786 -13.12 -9.66 -13.60
C ILE A 786 -11.79 -8.91 -13.64
N GLU A 787 -11.18 -8.65 -12.48
CA GLU A 787 -9.93 -7.91 -12.41
C GLU A 787 -8.75 -8.67 -13.00
N ASN A 788 -8.98 -9.87 -13.51
CA ASN A 788 -8.00 -10.73 -14.15
C ASN A 788 -7.89 -10.55 -15.68
N ASP A 789 -8.33 -9.42 -16.21
CA ASP A 789 -8.31 -9.19 -17.67
C ASP A 789 -6.91 -9.26 -18.29
N GLY A 790 -5.87 -8.93 -17.56
CA GLY A 790 -4.51 -8.92 -18.10
C GLY A 790 -4.32 -7.80 -19.14
N HIS A 791 -3.51 -8.04 -20.16
CA HIS A 791 -3.43 -7.22 -21.36
C HIS A 791 -3.49 -8.11 -22.60
N ARG A 792 -4.00 -7.57 -23.69
CA ARG A 792 -4.24 -8.33 -24.92
C ARG A 792 -2.97 -8.68 -25.71
N PHE A 793 -1.84 -8.03 -25.42
CA PHE A 793 -0.62 -8.21 -26.20
C PHE A 793 -0.01 -9.59 -25.93
N GLY A 794 0.27 -10.33 -27.00
CA GLY A 794 0.81 -11.68 -26.96
C GLY A 794 -0.24 -12.79 -26.82
N GLU A 795 -1.54 -12.46 -26.73
CA GLU A 795 -2.60 -13.49 -26.72
C GLU A 795 -2.70 -14.23 -28.07
N ASP A 796 -2.33 -13.55 -29.15
CA ASP A 796 -2.31 -14.05 -30.54
C ASP A 796 -1.10 -14.93 -30.90
N LEU A 797 -0.13 -15.07 -29.99
CA LEU A 797 1.04 -15.91 -30.19
C LEU A 797 0.69 -17.40 -30.16
N SER A 798 1.44 -18.23 -30.90
CA SER A 798 1.38 -19.68 -30.75
C SER A 798 1.86 -20.12 -29.36
N GLU A 799 1.50 -21.32 -28.93
CA GLU A 799 1.96 -21.83 -27.63
C GLU A 799 3.50 -21.94 -27.57
N GLU A 800 4.14 -22.31 -28.68
CA GLU A 800 5.58 -22.35 -28.79
C GLU A 800 6.23 -20.95 -28.65
N GLU A 801 5.62 -19.93 -29.23
CA GLU A 801 6.09 -18.54 -29.10
C GLU A 801 5.87 -18.02 -27.68
N LYS A 802 4.76 -18.39 -27.01
CA LYS A 802 4.48 -18.04 -25.62
C LYS A 802 5.48 -18.67 -24.67
N ASP A 803 5.79 -19.94 -24.87
CA ASP A 803 6.80 -20.66 -24.09
C ASP A 803 8.20 -20.07 -24.32
N ALA A 804 8.55 -19.77 -25.57
CA ALA A 804 9.79 -19.13 -25.94
C ALA A 804 9.92 -17.74 -25.30
N LEU A 805 8.85 -16.93 -25.36
CA LEU A 805 8.79 -15.61 -24.72
C LEU A 805 8.96 -15.73 -23.19
N THR A 806 8.31 -16.71 -22.56
CA THR A 806 8.44 -16.97 -21.13
C THR A 806 9.88 -17.34 -20.78
N ALA A 807 10.53 -18.19 -21.57
CA ALA A 807 11.94 -18.54 -21.38
C ALA A 807 12.87 -17.32 -21.51
N PHE A 808 12.64 -16.47 -22.51
CA PHE A 808 13.44 -15.25 -22.69
C PHE A 808 13.25 -14.26 -21.54
N LEU A 809 12.02 -13.96 -21.14
CA LEU A 809 11.72 -13.01 -20.06
C LEU A 809 12.34 -13.45 -18.72
N ALA A 810 12.52 -14.74 -18.50
CA ALA A 810 13.20 -15.25 -17.31
C ALA A 810 14.71 -14.90 -17.28
N THR A 811 15.29 -14.43 -18.39
CA THR A 811 16.69 -13.98 -18.46
C THR A 811 16.85 -12.48 -18.19
N LEU A 812 15.75 -11.74 -17.97
CA LEU A 812 15.68 -10.29 -17.76
C LEU A 812 15.52 -9.97 -16.23
#